data_97389e18f41f59ff0257a3baf3a8438b
#
_entry.id   97389e18f41f59ff0257a3baf3a8438b
#
_cell.length_a   1.000
_cell.length_b   1.000
_cell.length_c   1.000
_cell.angle_alpha   90.00
_cell.angle_beta   90.00
_cell.angle_gamma   90.00
#
_symmetry.space_group_name_H-M   'P 1'
#
loop_
_entity.id
_entity.type
_entity.pdbx_description
1 polymer ?
#
loop_
_entity_poly.entity_id
_entity_poly.type
_entity_poly.pdbx_seq_one_letter_code
_entity_poly.pdbx_strand_id
1 'polypeptide(L)'
;MSLEPADWSLVAALGANLRYIEELEARYAADPKSVDPALAALLRGAVLPGPATPAAPKSGGGAGAALESLSVPAGVPELAFAARSLIEAYRCHGHLAVQLDPLGLSAPIGHPDLLPENHGLSSQDLDRPAPGGLWFGARAGEQPTLGDLHTRLQRAYSQHLGVEMAHITDPARRRFLQERLEPLENRFVDDRTAQLRILDRLIEAEVLEQFLHTKYVGAKRFSLEGGKALIPLLDFLVEFAGEAGVEEIVLGMAHRGRLNVLANLLGKSPRQIFAEFDDLDPLSVMGSSDVKYHMGYSTDVRSQSGHKLHLSLAFNPSHLEAVDPVVIGRVRAKQRRHGDVGRQRVLGVLIHGDAAFAGQGLVAETLNLSGLEGYRTGGTLHIIINNQIGFTTNPTDSRSTHYCTDIAKMLEVPIFHVNGAYPEQVVYATQLAMAYRQAFHTDVVIDMVCFRRYGHNESDEPGFTQPLMYQKIERQPSERQLYSSSLVARSVVAESDVAEIIARKNAALEEELRLARNKGERPRVEWMTGVWAGYCGGTDASVPDVDTSVPKERLQEVARSITTLPPHFTPHPKIERLLQQRAAMGRGDVALDWGMGEHLAFGSLLADKVLVRVSGQDSRRGTFSQRHAVLYDRQNGTPYIPLAHLRDDPKQQGVFHIIDSALSEAGVLGFEYGYSLDYPDGLVIWEAQFGDFVNGAQVILDQF
;
A
#
# COMPACT_ATOMS: atom_id res chain seq x y z
N MET A 1 -19.41 9.71 39.50
CA MET A 1 -20.80 9.26 39.74
C MET A 1 -20.97 7.96 38.98
N SER A 2 -21.25 6.86 39.67
CA SER A 2 -21.48 5.56 39.04
C SER A 2 -22.87 5.59 38.40
N LEU A 3 -22.94 5.46 37.08
CA LEU A 3 -24.17 5.34 36.30
C LEU A 3 -24.88 4.02 36.63
N GLU A 4 -26.19 4.07 36.84
CA GLU A 4 -27.01 2.88 37.08
C GLU A 4 -27.23 2.04 35.80
N PRO A 5 -27.56 0.74 35.88
CA PRO A 5 -27.63 -0.15 34.71
C PRO A 5 -28.62 0.25 33.60
N ALA A 6 -29.58 1.17 33.87
CA ALA A 6 -30.51 1.68 32.87
C ALA A 6 -29.88 2.62 31.83
N ASP A 7 -28.73 3.21 32.15
CA ASP A 7 -28.08 4.22 31.29
C ASP A 7 -27.30 3.63 30.10
N TRP A 8 -26.91 2.37 30.18
CA TRP A 8 -26.15 1.67 29.13
C TRP A 8 -26.94 1.41 27.85
N SER A 9 -28.27 1.30 27.95
CA SER A 9 -29.11 1.11 26.77
C SER A 9 -29.17 2.35 25.86
N LEU A 10 -29.07 3.53 26.44
CA LEU A 10 -29.06 4.80 25.71
C LEU A 10 -27.72 5.03 25.03
N VAL A 11 -26.60 4.70 25.69
CA VAL A 11 -25.25 4.78 25.14
C VAL A 11 -25.08 3.83 23.95
N ALA A 12 -25.64 2.61 24.04
CA ALA A 12 -25.61 1.64 22.95
C ALA A 12 -26.49 2.04 21.76
N ALA A 13 -27.61 2.73 22.00
CA ALA A 13 -28.53 3.15 20.93
C ALA A 13 -28.05 4.40 20.16
N LEU A 14 -27.25 5.27 20.79
CA LEU A 14 -26.79 6.55 20.23
C LEU A 14 -25.30 6.55 19.79
N GLY A 15 -24.58 5.42 19.92
CA GLY A 15 -23.21 5.25 19.48
C GLY A 15 -22.19 6.14 20.22
N ALA A 16 -21.79 5.70 21.40
CA ALA A 16 -20.56 6.07 22.14
C ALA A 16 -20.10 7.55 22.23
N ASN A 17 -20.95 8.54 22.02
CA ASN A 17 -20.60 9.93 22.28
C ASN A 17 -21.24 10.44 23.60
N LEU A 18 -20.58 10.10 24.70
CA LEU A 18 -21.06 10.44 26.05
C LEU A 18 -21.39 11.93 26.21
N ARG A 19 -20.56 12.79 25.64
CA ARG A 19 -20.75 14.25 25.71
C ARG A 19 -22.00 14.72 24.97
N TYR A 20 -22.34 14.08 23.87
CA TYR A 20 -23.56 14.36 23.12
C TYR A 20 -24.82 13.92 23.89
N ILE A 21 -24.73 12.80 24.59
CA ILE A 21 -25.83 12.29 25.45
C ILE A 21 -26.08 13.23 26.63
N GLU A 22 -25.03 13.66 27.34
CA GLU A 22 -25.12 14.64 28.43
C GLU A 22 -25.73 15.98 27.96
N GLU A 23 -25.36 16.42 26.73
CA GLU A 23 -25.91 17.64 26.14
C GLU A 23 -27.39 17.49 25.74
N LEU A 24 -27.79 16.32 25.24
CA LEU A 24 -29.20 15.98 24.97
C LEU A 24 -30.03 15.88 26.23
N GLU A 25 -29.53 15.28 27.29
CA GLU A 25 -30.20 15.21 28.62
C GLU A 25 -30.38 16.59 29.22
N ALA A 26 -29.35 17.43 29.16
CA ALA A 26 -29.43 18.80 29.64
C ALA A 26 -30.46 19.63 28.84
N ARG A 27 -30.52 19.47 27.54
CA ARG A 27 -31.54 20.13 26.68
C ARG A 27 -32.94 19.61 26.95
N TYR A 28 -33.10 18.29 27.11
CA TYR A 28 -34.39 17.69 27.44
C TYR A 28 -34.89 18.11 28.82
N ALA A 29 -34.02 18.21 29.83
CA ALA A 29 -34.34 18.68 31.16
C ALA A 29 -34.76 20.15 31.17
N ALA A 30 -34.15 20.99 30.33
CA ALA A 30 -34.46 22.40 30.19
C ALA A 30 -35.78 22.66 29.44
N ASP A 31 -35.99 21.97 28.31
CA ASP A 31 -37.23 21.99 27.50
C ASP A 31 -37.42 20.67 26.77
N PRO A 32 -38.38 19.83 27.22
CA PRO A 32 -38.65 18.53 26.56
C PRO A 32 -39.07 18.61 25.09
N LYS A 33 -39.47 19.79 24.60
CA LYS A 33 -39.84 20.01 23.18
C LYS A 33 -38.63 20.41 22.33
N SER A 34 -37.49 20.69 22.92
CA SER A 34 -36.26 21.05 22.21
C SER A 34 -35.50 19.84 21.64
N VAL A 35 -35.94 18.63 21.92
CA VAL A 35 -35.35 17.37 21.52
C VAL A 35 -36.34 16.62 20.62
N ASP A 36 -35.80 15.94 19.57
CA ASP A 36 -36.61 15.13 18.67
C ASP A 36 -37.53 14.15 19.41
N PRO A 37 -38.81 13.97 19.00
CA PRO A 37 -39.77 13.15 19.72
C PRO A 37 -39.35 11.70 19.96
N ALA A 38 -38.58 11.10 19.02
CA ALA A 38 -38.08 9.73 19.19
C ALA A 38 -36.95 9.67 20.24
N LEU A 39 -36.06 10.65 20.25
CA LEU A 39 -35.04 10.81 21.29
C LEU A 39 -35.62 11.16 22.64
N ALA A 40 -36.66 11.99 22.70
CA ALA A 40 -37.38 12.30 23.91
C ALA A 40 -38.11 11.08 24.49
N ALA A 41 -38.54 10.14 23.66
CA ALA A 41 -39.14 8.86 24.12
C ALA A 41 -38.07 7.92 24.71
N LEU A 42 -36.88 7.86 24.12
CA LEU A 42 -35.73 7.12 24.65
C LEU A 42 -35.27 7.66 26.01
N LEU A 43 -35.16 8.99 26.15
CA LEU A 43 -34.80 9.66 27.41
C LEU A 43 -35.85 9.45 28.52
N ARG A 44 -37.09 9.11 28.18
CA ARG A 44 -38.16 8.71 29.13
C ARG A 44 -38.16 7.25 29.51
N GLY A 45 -37.23 6.42 28.96
CA GLY A 45 -37.22 4.97 29.22
C GLY A 45 -38.33 4.18 28.51
N ALA A 46 -38.95 4.76 27.47
CA ALA A 46 -40.00 4.08 26.71
C ALA A 46 -39.37 3.20 25.62
N VAL A 47 -39.76 1.92 25.57
CA VAL A 47 -39.40 0.99 24.50
C VAL A 47 -40.07 1.46 23.20
N LEU A 48 -39.30 1.80 22.17
CA LEU A 48 -39.83 2.17 20.85
C LEU A 48 -40.44 0.92 20.19
N PRO A 49 -41.63 1.00 19.56
CA PRO A 49 -42.12 -0.06 18.71
C PRO A 49 -41.17 -0.23 17.50
N GLY A 50 -40.75 -1.48 17.21
CA GLY A 50 -39.90 -1.79 16.10
C GLY A 50 -40.50 -1.34 14.77
N PRO A 51 -39.68 -1.11 13.71
CA PRO A 51 -40.16 -0.65 12.41
C PRO A 51 -41.20 -1.62 11.85
N ALA A 52 -42.34 -1.10 11.43
CA ALA A 52 -43.41 -1.87 10.81
C ALA A 52 -42.88 -2.53 9.52
N THR A 53 -42.87 -3.85 9.50
CA THR A 53 -42.59 -4.65 8.30
C THR A 53 -43.68 -4.43 7.25
N PRO A 54 -43.36 -4.18 5.98
CA PRO A 54 -44.38 -4.14 4.93
C PRO A 54 -45.05 -5.50 4.79
N ALA A 55 -46.38 -5.53 4.74
CA ALA A 55 -47.16 -6.72 4.61
C ALA A 55 -46.84 -7.48 3.30
N ALA A 56 -46.44 -8.74 3.40
CA ALA A 56 -46.27 -9.62 2.27
C ALA A 56 -47.64 -10.08 1.71
N PRO A 57 -47.77 -10.30 0.39
CA PRO A 57 -49.03 -10.79 -0.21
C PRO A 57 -49.33 -12.20 0.21
N LYS A 58 -50.61 -12.48 0.52
CA LYS A 58 -51.12 -13.79 0.84
C LYS A 58 -51.11 -14.70 -0.40
N SER A 59 -50.39 -15.80 -0.35
CA SER A 59 -50.64 -16.94 -1.20
C SER A 59 -50.82 -18.19 -0.32
N GLY A 60 -51.81 -19.00 -0.68
CA GLY A 60 -52.36 -20.02 0.17
C GLY A 60 -51.60 -21.32 0.29
N GLY A 61 -51.96 -21.99 1.34
CA GLY A 61 -52.19 -23.41 1.58
C GLY A 61 -51.04 -24.40 1.42
N GLY A 62 -50.68 -25.05 2.54
CA GLY A 62 -50.14 -26.39 2.48
C GLY A 62 -49.14 -26.75 3.59
N ALA A 63 -49.62 -27.61 4.49
CA ALA A 63 -48.91 -28.56 5.34
C ALA A 63 -47.97 -27.99 6.43
N GLY A 64 -48.45 -28.04 7.67
CA GLY A 64 -47.66 -27.88 8.90
C GLY A 64 -46.62 -28.97 9.06
N ALA A 65 -45.38 -28.58 9.17
CA ALA A 65 -44.36 -29.33 9.88
C ALA A 65 -44.10 -28.60 11.20
N ALA A 66 -44.37 -29.25 12.30
CA ALA A 66 -44.12 -28.78 13.63
C ALA A 66 -42.62 -28.50 13.79
N LEU A 67 -42.27 -27.21 13.99
CA LEU A 67 -41.00 -26.83 14.57
C LEU A 67 -41.05 -27.30 16.04
N GLU A 68 -40.44 -28.45 16.32
CA GLU A 68 -40.09 -28.81 17.69
C GLU A 68 -39.25 -27.66 18.27
N SER A 69 -39.79 -27.00 19.28
CA SER A 69 -39.06 -26.05 20.11
C SER A 69 -37.94 -26.83 20.81
N LEU A 70 -36.72 -26.77 20.24
CA LEU A 70 -35.53 -27.14 20.97
C LEU A 70 -35.44 -26.18 22.18
N SER A 71 -35.84 -26.73 23.35
CA SER A 71 -35.61 -26.07 24.63
C SER A 71 -34.09 -25.98 24.84
N VAL A 72 -33.53 -24.79 24.63
CA VAL A 72 -32.13 -24.51 24.94
C VAL A 72 -32.00 -24.56 26.46
N PRO A 73 -31.11 -25.40 27.05
CA PRO A 73 -30.91 -25.44 28.49
C PRO A 73 -30.51 -24.06 29.02
N ALA A 74 -31.07 -23.67 30.18
CA ALA A 74 -30.71 -22.42 30.86
C ALA A 74 -29.18 -22.37 31.09
N GLY A 75 -28.52 -21.25 30.68
CA GLY A 75 -27.05 -21.07 30.75
C GLY A 75 -26.31 -21.24 29.43
N VAL A 76 -26.87 -21.87 28.39
CA VAL A 76 -26.23 -21.98 27.05
C VAL A 76 -26.18 -20.63 26.32
N PRO A 77 -27.19 -19.74 26.41
CA PRO A 77 -27.13 -18.41 25.80
C PRO A 77 -26.03 -17.53 26.38
N GLU A 78 -25.82 -17.59 27.71
CA GLU A 78 -24.77 -16.79 28.39
C GLU A 78 -23.38 -17.27 28.00
N LEU A 79 -23.15 -18.56 27.94
CA LEU A 79 -21.87 -19.14 27.52
C LEU A 79 -21.54 -18.84 26.05
N ALA A 80 -22.55 -18.89 25.19
CA ALA A 80 -22.39 -18.56 23.77
C ALA A 80 -22.08 -17.06 23.57
N PHE A 81 -22.68 -16.19 24.39
CA PHE A 81 -22.39 -14.76 24.38
C PHE A 81 -20.96 -14.49 24.88
N ALA A 82 -20.55 -15.08 25.98
CA ALA A 82 -19.20 -14.95 26.53
C ALA A 82 -18.12 -15.46 25.54
N ALA A 83 -18.34 -16.63 24.94
CA ALA A 83 -17.45 -17.17 23.91
C ALA A 83 -17.35 -16.25 22.69
N ARG A 84 -18.48 -15.72 22.21
CA ARG A 84 -18.49 -14.75 21.11
C ARG A 84 -17.76 -13.48 21.45
N SER A 85 -17.97 -12.93 22.64
CA SER A 85 -17.30 -11.73 23.13
C SER A 85 -15.78 -11.94 23.18
N LEU A 86 -15.30 -13.08 23.66
CA LEU A 86 -13.88 -13.43 23.69
C LEU A 86 -13.29 -13.56 22.26
N ILE A 87 -14.00 -14.17 21.31
CA ILE A 87 -13.58 -14.28 19.91
C ILE A 87 -13.42 -12.87 19.31
N GLU A 88 -14.42 -12.01 19.48
CA GLU A 88 -14.36 -10.64 18.96
C GLU A 88 -13.26 -9.83 19.64
N ALA A 89 -12.98 -10.02 20.91
CA ALA A 89 -11.86 -9.40 21.59
C ALA A 89 -10.50 -9.78 20.95
N TYR A 90 -10.29 -11.07 20.62
CA TYR A 90 -9.09 -11.48 19.90
C TYR A 90 -9.02 -10.91 18.49
N ARG A 91 -10.14 -10.82 17.76
CA ARG A 91 -10.22 -10.20 16.43
C ARG A 91 -9.87 -8.71 16.47
N CYS A 92 -10.22 -8.02 17.56
CA CYS A 92 -9.97 -6.59 17.75
C CYS A 92 -8.61 -6.28 18.36
N HIS A 93 -8.18 -7.04 19.36
CA HIS A 93 -7.08 -6.67 20.25
C HIS A 93 -5.95 -7.73 20.27
N GLY A 94 -6.12 -8.87 19.59
CA GLY A 94 -5.13 -9.95 19.60
C GLY A 94 -3.74 -9.51 19.15
N HIS A 95 -3.65 -8.56 18.22
CA HIS A 95 -2.39 -8.00 17.74
C HIS A 95 -1.56 -7.30 18.85
N LEU A 96 -2.20 -6.82 19.93
CA LEU A 96 -1.51 -6.17 21.05
C LEU A 96 -0.75 -7.17 21.94
N ALA A 97 -1.10 -8.45 21.87
CA ALA A 97 -0.46 -9.51 22.64
C ALA A 97 0.62 -10.28 21.85
N VAL A 98 0.91 -9.84 20.62
CA VAL A 98 1.89 -10.49 19.73
C VAL A 98 3.32 -10.18 20.19
N GLN A 99 4.18 -11.21 20.20
CA GLN A 99 5.62 -11.05 20.46
C GLN A 99 6.31 -10.54 19.16
N LEU A 100 6.30 -9.24 18.95
CA LEU A 100 6.83 -8.61 17.74
C LEU A 100 8.33 -8.33 17.79
N ASP A 101 8.87 -7.95 18.96
CA ASP A 101 10.26 -7.55 19.07
C ASP A 101 11.22 -8.76 19.06
N PRO A 102 12.07 -8.93 18.01
CA PRO A 102 13.03 -10.04 17.94
C PRO A 102 14.14 -9.96 18.99
N LEU A 103 14.36 -8.78 19.57
CA LEU A 103 15.35 -8.58 20.64
C LEU A 103 14.79 -8.85 22.02
N GLY A 104 13.46 -8.88 22.18
CA GLY A 104 12.79 -9.05 23.46
C GLY A 104 13.07 -7.90 24.46
N LEU A 105 13.27 -6.68 23.94
CA LEU A 105 13.42 -5.47 24.76
C LEU A 105 12.06 -4.89 25.13
N SER A 106 11.08 -5.07 24.26
CA SER A 106 9.70 -4.65 24.47
C SER A 106 8.80 -5.87 24.67
N ALA A 107 8.10 -5.91 25.81
CA ALA A 107 7.05 -6.90 26.03
C ALA A 107 5.78 -6.54 25.24
N PRO A 108 4.97 -7.55 24.85
CA PRO A 108 3.63 -7.29 24.33
C PRO A 108 2.82 -6.44 25.32
N ILE A 109 2.02 -5.49 24.80
CA ILE A 109 1.16 -4.65 25.66
C ILE A 109 0.09 -5.50 26.34
N GLY A 110 -0.48 -6.47 25.61
CA GLY A 110 -1.64 -7.21 26.03
C GLY A 110 -2.90 -6.33 26.01
N HIS A 111 -4.04 -6.94 26.31
CA HIS A 111 -5.29 -6.23 26.52
C HIS A 111 -6.16 -7.00 27.53
N PRO A 112 -6.85 -6.34 28.46
CA PRO A 112 -7.67 -7.02 29.46
C PRO A 112 -8.74 -7.93 28.85
N ASP A 113 -9.33 -7.54 27.71
CA ASP A 113 -10.38 -8.31 27.03
C ASP A 113 -9.86 -9.59 26.38
N LEU A 114 -8.56 -9.88 26.38
CA LEU A 114 -8.03 -11.16 25.93
C LEU A 114 -8.11 -12.25 27.02
N LEU A 115 -8.49 -11.87 28.23
CA LEU A 115 -8.60 -12.77 29.37
C LEU A 115 -10.04 -13.31 29.47
N PRO A 116 -10.24 -14.66 29.52
CA PRO A 116 -11.58 -15.27 29.60
C PRO A 116 -12.44 -14.76 30.77
N GLU A 117 -11.80 -14.48 31.91
CA GLU A 117 -12.48 -13.98 33.12
C GLU A 117 -13.17 -12.63 32.91
N ASN A 118 -12.67 -11.78 32.02
CA ASN A 118 -13.31 -10.50 31.69
C ASN A 118 -14.57 -10.63 30.83
N HIS A 119 -14.83 -11.86 30.33
CA HIS A 119 -16.06 -12.23 29.65
C HIS A 119 -17.00 -13.07 30.51
N GLY A 120 -16.71 -13.19 31.82
CA GLY A 120 -17.49 -13.99 32.74
C GLY A 120 -17.26 -15.51 32.65
N LEU A 121 -16.15 -15.93 32.00
CA LEU A 121 -15.75 -17.34 31.90
C LEU A 121 -14.83 -17.68 33.07
N SER A 122 -15.28 -18.60 33.93
CA SER A 122 -14.47 -19.15 35.01
C SER A 122 -13.56 -20.27 34.49
N SER A 123 -12.56 -20.67 35.32
CA SER A 123 -11.69 -21.82 34.98
C SER A 123 -12.49 -23.12 34.76
N GLN A 124 -13.64 -23.29 35.41
CA GLN A 124 -14.52 -24.47 35.22
C GLN A 124 -15.28 -24.40 33.90
N ASP A 125 -15.58 -23.22 33.38
CA ASP A 125 -16.23 -23.07 32.10
C ASP A 125 -15.30 -23.40 30.92
N LEU A 126 -13.98 -23.30 31.11
CA LEU A 126 -13.00 -23.63 30.05
C LEU A 126 -13.03 -25.11 29.66
N ASP A 127 -13.48 -26.01 30.55
CA ASP A 127 -13.62 -27.43 30.27
C ASP A 127 -14.95 -27.75 29.53
N ARG A 128 -15.84 -26.78 29.39
CA ARG A 128 -17.14 -26.97 28.71
C ARG A 128 -17.00 -26.89 27.20
N PRO A 129 -17.86 -27.61 26.44
CA PRO A 129 -17.86 -27.55 24.99
C PRO A 129 -18.08 -26.12 24.48
N ALA A 130 -17.26 -25.68 23.54
CA ALA A 130 -17.42 -24.39 22.87
C ALA A 130 -18.67 -24.41 21.96
N PRO A 131 -19.49 -23.35 21.96
CA PRO A 131 -20.64 -23.25 21.07
C PRO A 131 -20.21 -23.27 19.60
N GLY A 132 -20.90 -24.10 18.78
CA GLY A 132 -20.59 -24.23 17.35
C GLY A 132 -20.93 -22.98 16.52
N GLY A 133 -20.26 -22.82 15.39
CA GLY A 133 -20.60 -21.80 14.39
C GLY A 133 -20.09 -20.38 14.65
N LEU A 134 -19.34 -20.14 15.72
CA LEU A 134 -18.79 -18.83 16.09
C LEU A 134 -17.37 -18.57 15.54
N TRP A 135 -16.69 -19.63 15.17
CA TRP A 135 -15.27 -19.68 14.82
C TRP A 135 -15.05 -20.39 13.48
N PHE A 136 -14.29 -19.79 12.56
CA PHE A 136 -14.00 -20.36 11.23
C PHE A 136 -12.99 -21.52 11.27
N GLY A 137 -12.18 -21.61 12.32
CA GLY A 137 -11.23 -22.70 12.54
C GLY A 137 -11.83 -23.99 13.06
N ALA A 138 -13.16 -24.11 13.22
CA ALA A 138 -13.82 -25.34 13.64
C ALA A 138 -13.70 -26.42 12.56
N ARG A 139 -13.14 -27.57 12.92
CA ARG A 139 -13.04 -28.75 12.01
C ARG A 139 -14.33 -29.58 12.07
N ALA A 140 -14.72 -30.16 10.93
CA ALA A 140 -15.92 -30.98 10.85
C ALA A 140 -15.84 -32.15 11.83
N GLY A 141 -16.86 -32.30 12.72
CA GLY A 141 -16.93 -33.37 13.72
C GLY A 141 -16.12 -33.10 14.99
N GLU A 142 -15.42 -31.95 15.12
CA GLU A 142 -14.69 -31.58 16.32
C GLU A 142 -15.60 -30.78 17.27
N GLN A 143 -15.56 -31.12 18.55
CA GLN A 143 -16.20 -30.34 19.62
C GLN A 143 -15.12 -29.84 20.61
N PRO A 144 -14.42 -28.76 20.29
CA PRO A 144 -13.39 -28.20 21.18
C PRO A 144 -14.03 -27.66 22.47
N THR A 145 -13.30 -27.72 23.55
CA THR A 145 -13.66 -26.98 24.77
C THR A 145 -13.45 -25.48 24.60
N LEU A 146 -13.98 -24.67 25.50
CA LEU A 146 -13.66 -23.22 25.54
C LEU A 146 -12.19 -22.93 25.80
N GLY A 147 -11.49 -23.79 26.54
CA GLY A 147 -10.05 -23.73 26.74
C GLY A 147 -9.28 -24.02 25.45
N ASP A 148 -9.73 -25.02 24.67
CA ASP A 148 -9.17 -25.27 23.34
C ASP A 148 -9.41 -24.09 22.40
N LEU A 149 -10.62 -23.53 22.39
CA LEU A 149 -10.94 -22.34 21.61
C LEU A 149 -10.03 -21.16 21.99
N HIS A 150 -9.89 -20.89 23.29
CA HIS A 150 -9.00 -19.83 23.78
C HIS A 150 -7.54 -20.03 23.31
N THR A 151 -7.03 -21.25 23.42
CA THR A 151 -5.68 -21.60 22.93
C THR A 151 -5.54 -21.38 21.42
N ARG A 152 -6.57 -21.72 20.63
CA ARG A 152 -6.58 -21.49 19.17
C ARG A 152 -6.66 -20.01 18.82
N LEU A 153 -7.43 -19.23 19.57
CA LEU A 153 -7.50 -17.77 19.41
C LEU A 153 -6.12 -17.13 19.66
N GLN A 154 -5.43 -17.55 20.74
CA GLN A 154 -4.06 -17.10 21.02
C GLN A 154 -3.11 -17.42 19.86
N ARG A 155 -3.20 -18.63 19.31
CA ARG A 155 -2.37 -19.03 18.16
C ARG A 155 -2.69 -18.21 16.90
N ALA A 156 -3.98 -17.98 16.63
CA ALA A 156 -4.42 -17.28 15.43
C ALA A 156 -4.12 -15.78 15.44
N TYR A 157 -4.11 -15.14 16.63
CA TYR A 157 -4.09 -13.68 16.72
C TYR A 157 -2.96 -13.08 17.55
N SER A 158 -2.19 -13.90 18.32
CA SER A 158 -1.30 -13.38 19.36
C SER A 158 0.07 -14.08 19.45
N GLN A 159 0.56 -14.74 18.38
CA GLN A 159 1.89 -15.36 18.39
C GLN A 159 2.98 -14.44 17.82
N HIS A 160 3.31 -14.59 16.54
CA HIS A 160 4.39 -13.86 15.84
C HIS A 160 3.89 -13.04 14.67
N LEU A 161 2.59 -13.11 14.37
CA LEU A 161 1.87 -12.31 13.40
C LEU A 161 0.58 -11.80 14.02
N GLY A 162 0.42 -10.50 14.11
CA GLY A 162 -0.80 -9.81 14.49
C GLY A 162 -1.44 -9.15 13.29
N VAL A 163 -2.77 -9.05 13.29
CA VAL A 163 -3.51 -8.43 12.20
C VAL A 163 -4.46 -7.39 12.76
N GLU A 164 -4.28 -6.14 12.34
CA GLU A 164 -5.26 -5.09 12.60
C GLU A 164 -6.31 -5.08 11.51
N MET A 165 -7.56 -5.34 11.87
CA MET A 165 -8.70 -5.35 10.93
C MET A 165 -9.99 -4.78 11.54
N ALA A 166 -9.99 -4.43 12.83
CA ALA A 166 -11.18 -3.93 13.53
C ALA A 166 -11.65 -2.57 12.99
N HIS A 167 -10.73 -1.75 12.49
CA HIS A 167 -11.00 -0.44 11.89
C HIS A 167 -11.61 -0.53 10.47
N ILE A 168 -11.62 -1.71 9.85
CA ILE A 168 -12.24 -1.92 8.54
C ILE A 168 -13.75 -2.03 8.73
N THR A 169 -14.52 -1.10 8.18
CA THR A 169 -15.97 -1.08 8.36
C THR A 169 -16.70 -2.15 7.55
N ASP A 170 -16.19 -2.50 6.36
CA ASP A 170 -16.77 -3.53 5.48
C ASP A 170 -16.66 -4.94 6.11
N PRO A 171 -17.79 -5.59 6.45
CA PRO A 171 -17.79 -6.92 7.06
C PRO A 171 -17.27 -8.02 6.12
N ALA A 172 -17.40 -7.88 4.79
CA ALA A 172 -16.90 -8.87 3.84
C ALA A 172 -15.37 -8.87 3.84
N ARG A 173 -14.74 -7.70 3.94
CA ARG A 173 -13.29 -7.55 4.03
C ARG A 173 -12.73 -8.16 5.32
N ARG A 174 -13.37 -7.92 6.47
CA ARG A 174 -12.96 -8.55 7.74
C ARG A 174 -13.11 -10.06 7.68
N ARG A 175 -14.25 -10.54 7.19
CA ARG A 175 -14.55 -11.96 7.05
C ARG A 175 -13.50 -12.69 6.19
N PHE A 176 -13.07 -12.08 5.09
CA PHE A 176 -12.02 -12.62 4.22
C PHE A 176 -10.73 -12.95 4.99
N LEU A 177 -10.33 -12.09 5.92
CA LEU A 177 -9.16 -12.31 6.77
C LEU A 177 -9.42 -13.39 7.81
N GLN A 178 -10.54 -13.34 8.51
CA GLN A 178 -10.93 -14.30 9.53
C GLN A 178 -10.98 -15.74 8.98
N GLU A 179 -11.58 -15.92 7.79
CA GLU A 179 -11.67 -17.23 7.11
C GLU A 179 -10.32 -17.82 6.70
N ARG A 180 -9.27 -17.00 6.63
CA ARG A 180 -7.90 -17.45 6.32
C ARG A 180 -7.01 -17.61 7.54
N LEU A 181 -7.16 -16.75 8.53
CA LEU A 181 -6.35 -16.78 9.75
C LEU A 181 -6.78 -17.90 10.70
N GLU A 182 -8.08 -18.02 10.94
CA GLU A 182 -8.62 -18.90 11.98
C GLU A 182 -8.44 -20.40 11.68
N PRO A 183 -8.66 -20.93 10.45
CA PRO A 183 -8.48 -22.35 10.17
C PRO A 183 -7.03 -22.83 10.27
N LEU A 184 -6.08 -21.96 9.91
CA LEU A 184 -4.66 -22.26 9.94
C LEU A 184 -4.01 -21.92 11.28
N GLU A 185 -4.77 -21.33 12.22
CA GLU A 185 -4.25 -20.82 13.48
C GLU A 185 -2.97 -19.99 13.25
N ASN A 186 -3.01 -19.16 12.19
CA ASN A 186 -1.90 -18.29 11.77
C ASN A 186 -0.58 -19.04 11.52
N ARG A 187 -0.65 -20.26 11.00
CA ARG A 187 0.52 -21.08 10.68
C ARG A 187 0.76 -21.10 9.17
N PHE A 188 2.00 -20.91 8.79
CA PHE A 188 2.44 -21.23 7.44
C PHE A 188 2.27 -22.74 7.20
N VAL A 189 1.77 -23.12 6.03
CA VAL A 189 1.61 -24.54 5.67
C VAL A 189 2.99 -25.20 5.66
N ASP A 190 3.06 -26.36 6.31
CA ASP A 190 4.34 -27.10 6.52
C ASP A 190 4.76 -27.75 5.18
N ASP A 191 5.33 -26.95 4.27
CA ASP A 191 5.86 -27.38 2.99
C ASP A 191 7.39 -27.32 3.01
N ARG A 192 8.03 -28.48 2.92
CA ARG A 192 9.49 -28.62 2.93
C ARG A 192 10.14 -27.81 1.79
N THR A 193 9.52 -27.76 0.63
CA THR A 193 10.05 -27.00 -0.52
C THR A 193 10.11 -25.52 -0.22
N ALA A 194 9.02 -24.98 0.32
CA ALA A 194 8.95 -23.57 0.74
C ALA A 194 9.97 -23.27 1.87
N GLN A 195 10.11 -24.15 2.84
CA GLN A 195 11.07 -24.00 3.95
C GLN A 195 12.51 -23.95 3.45
N LEU A 196 12.90 -24.85 2.55
CA LEU A 196 14.23 -24.85 1.94
C LEU A 196 14.47 -23.61 1.07
N ARG A 197 13.45 -23.13 0.37
CA ARG A 197 13.51 -21.89 -0.41
C ARG A 197 13.72 -20.68 0.51
N ILE A 198 12.97 -20.56 1.58
CA ILE A 198 13.16 -19.51 2.59
C ILE A 198 14.59 -19.52 3.12
N LEU A 199 15.10 -20.72 3.48
CA LEU A 199 16.47 -20.87 3.96
C LEU A 199 17.50 -20.43 2.93
N ASP A 200 17.36 -20.84 1.67
CA ASP A 200 18.28 -20.48 0.60
C ASP A 200 18.31 -18.95 0.37
N ARG A 201 17.15 -18.29 0.40
CA ARG A 201 17.05 -16.82 0.29
C ARG A 201 17.68 -16.10 1.48
N LEU A 202 17.51 -16.61 2.69
CA LEU A 202 18.18 -16.06 3.88
C LEU A 202 19.69 -16.22 3.81
N ILE A 203 20.19 -17.37 3.31
CA ILE A 203 21.62 -17.60 3.10
C ILE A 203 22.17 -16.62 2.07
N GLU A 204 21.50 -16.44 0.93
CA GLU A 204 21.91 -15.46 -0.09
C GLU A 204 22.02 -14.05 0.46
N ALA A 205 20.99 -13.63 1.19
CA ALA A 205 20.96 -12.30 1.81
C ALA A 205 22.13 -12.12 2.80
N GLU A 206 22.36 -13.09 3.67
CA GLU A 206 23.42 -13.02 4.68
C GLU A 206 24.82 -13.09 4.07
N VAL A 207 25.04 -13.99 3.12
CA VAL A 207 26.34 -14.16 2.46
C VAL A 207 26.75 -12.88 1.73
N LEU A 208 25.82 -12.23 1.02
CA LEU A 208 26.10 -10.96 0.36
C LEU A 208 26.45 -9.85 1.35
N GLU A 209 25.68 -9.70 2.46
CA GLU A 209 25.95 -8.69 3.48
C GLU A 209 27.33 -8.90 4.14
N GLN A 210 27.65 -10.12 4.53
CA GLN A 210 28.93 -10.46 5.13
C GLN A 210 30.11 -10.30 4.16
N PHE A 211 29.91 -10.66 2.91
CA PHE A 211 30.91 -10.47 1.86
C PHE A 211 31.23 -8.99 1.66
N LEU A 212 30.22 -8.15 1.49
CA LEU A 212 30.39 -6.70 1.36
C LEU A 212 31.02 -6.08 2.63
N HIS A 213 30.63 -6.56 3.80
CA HIS A 213 31.20 -6.10 5.06
C HIS A 213 32.72 -6.38 5.15
N THR A 214 33.15 -7.53 4.68
CA THR A 214 34.54 -7.97 4.74
C THR A 214 35.40 -7.34 3.65
N LYS A 215 34.87 -7.20 2.43
CA LYS A 215 35.65 -6.72 1.27
C LYS A 215 35.67 -5.20 1.12
N TYR A 216 34.65 -4.52 1.63
CA TYR A 216 34.45 -3.06 1.50
C TYR A 216 34.27 -2.40 2.87
N VAL A 217 35.29 -2.56 3.72
CA VAL A 217 35.29 -2.04 5.10
C VAL A 217 35.05 -0.53 5.11
N GLY A 218 34.05 -0.08 5.89
CA GLY A 218 33.70 1.34 6.03
C GLY A 218 32.94 1.95 4.85
N ALA A 219 32.77 1.24 3.75
CA ALA A 219 31.95 1.72 2.63
C ALA A 219 30.47 1.73 3.01
N LYS A 220 29.77 2.84 2.76
CA LYS A 220 28.34 2.95 3.02
C LYS A 220 27.58 1.98 2.11
N ARG A 221 26.77 1.10 2.71
CA ARG A 221 25.92 0.12 2.01
C ARG A 221 24.52 0.01 2.57
N PHE A 222 24.26 0.60 3.75
CA PHE A 222 23.00 0.54 4.47
C PHE A 222 22.48 -0.89 4.63
N SER A 223 23.25 -1.66 5.37
CA SER A 223 23.08 -3.11 5.54
C SER A 223 21.67 -3.54 5.94
N LEU A 224 21.24 -4.69 5.39
CA LEU A 224 19.97 -5.35 5.72
C LEU A 224 20.12 -6.32 6.93
N GLU A 225 21.30 -6.41 7.55
CA GLU A 225 21.54 -7.28 8.70
C GLU A 225 20.58 -6.96 9.85
N GLY A 226 19.80 -7.98 10.27
CA GLY A 226 18.73 -7.87 11.25
C GLY A 226 17.33 -7.74 10.66
N GLY A 227 17.20 -7.61 9.33
CA GLY A 227 15.93 -7.55 8.57
C GLY A 227 15.96 -8.40 7.30
N LYS A 228 16.79 -9.44 7.24
CA LYS A 228 17.01 -10.27 6.03
C LYS A 228 15.78 -11.06 5.59
N ALA A 229 14.76 -11.21 6.44
CA ALA A 229 13.48 -11.80 6.08
C ALA A 229 12.75 -11.02 4.96
N LEU A 230 13.16 -9.79 4.65
CA LEU A 230 12.70 -9.04 3.48
C LEU A 230 12.96 -9.80 2.17
N ILE A 231 14.08 -10.51 2.05
CA ILE A 231 14.44 -11.18 0.79
C ILE A 231 13.52 -12.38 0.49
N PRO A 232 13.29 -13.34 1.41
CA PRO A 232 12.25 -14.34 1.18
C PRO A 232 10.85 -13.75 1.05
N LEU A 233 10.50 -12.65 1.78
CA LEU A 233 9.23 -11.94 1.59
C LEU A 233 9.03 -11.54 0.13
N LEU A 234 10.01 -10.84 -0.46
CA LEU A 234 9.91 -10.35 -1.85
C LEU A 234 9.98 -11.49 -2.87
N ASP A 235 10.76 -12.53 -2.63
CA ASP A 235 10.85 -13.71 -3.49
C ASP A 235 9.50 -14.44 -3.57
N PHE A 236 8.83 -14.64 -2.45
CA PHE A 236 7.48 -15.22 -2.40
C PHE A 236 6.40 -14.25 -2.89
N LEU A 237 6.58 -12.94 -2.72
CA LEU A 237 5.68 -11.95 -3.31
C LEU A 237 5.64 -12.08 -4.84
N VAL A 238 6.80 -12.24 -5.49
CA VAL A 238 6.88 -12.46 -6.95
C VAL A 238 6.14 -13.74 -7.35
N GLU A 239 6.24 -14.80 -6.54
CA GLU A 239 5.50 -16.05 -6.76
C GLU A 239 3.99 -15.83 -6.70
N PHE A 240 3.50 -15.31 -5.57
CA PHE A 240 2.08 -15.08 -5.35
C PHE A 240 1.48 -14.07 -6.33
N ALA A 241 2.27 -13.06 -6.73
CA ALA A 241 1.87 -12.09 -7.75
C ALA A 241 1.71 -12.76 -9.13
N GLY A 242 2.67 -13.61 -9.53
CA GLY A 242 2.60 -14.37 -10.77
C GLY A 242 1.41 -15.32 -10.82
N GLU A 243 1.16 -16.08 -9.75
CA GLU A 243 -0.01 -16.94 -9.60
C GLU A 243 -1.34 -16.17 -9.69
N ALA A 244 -1.35 -14.93 -9.20
CA ALA A 244 -2.50 -14.04 -9.24
C ALA A 244 -2.65 -13.28 -10.58
N GLY A 245 -1.80 -13.55 -11.57
CA GLY A 245 -1.86 -12.95 -12.90
C GLY A 245 -1.23 -11.56 -13.02
N VAL A 246 -0.38 -11.16 -12.08
CA VAL A 246 0.43 -9.95 -12.20
C VAL A 246 1.54 -10.17 -13.23
N GLU A 247 1.73 -9.22 -14.11
CA GLU A 247 2.73 -9.25 -15.17
C GLU A 247 3.90 -8.29 -14.92
N GLU A 248 3.63 -7.18 -14.21
CA GLU A 248 4.66 -6.21 -13.85
C GLU A 248 4.56 -5.79 -12.38
N ILE A 249 5.73 -5.65 -11.74
CA ILE A 249 5.84 -5.08 -10.39
C ILE A 249 6.76 -3.86 -10.46
N VAL A 250 6.29 -2.73 -9.95
CA VAL A 250 7.07 -1.51 -9.78
C VAL A 250 7.39 -1.33 -8.30
N LEU A 251 8.69 -1.35 -7.98
CA LEU A 251 9.18 -1.21 -6.62
C LEU A 251 9.70 0.20 -6.37
N GLY A 252 9.37 0.76 -5.19
CA GLY A 252 10.05 1.91 -4.59
C GLY A 252 10.60 1.53 -3.24
N MET A 253 11.77 2.02 -2.88
CA MET A 253 12.34 1.70 -1.58
C MET A 253 13.38 2.72 -1.14
N ALA A 254 13.54 2.86 0.18
CA ALA A 254 14.64 3.57 0.79
C ALA A 254 15.98 2.84 0.56
N HIS A 255 17.05 3.38 1.12
CA HIS A 255 18.42 2.88 0.95
C HIS A 255 18.69 1.53 1.64
N ARG A 256 18.03 1.22 2.78
CA ARG A 256 18.31 0.01 3.57
C ARG A 256 17.92 -1.27 2.83
N GLY A 257 18.91 -2.16 2.66
CA GLY A 257 18.73 -3.42 1.94
C GLY A 257 18.66 -3.29 0.42
N ARG A 258 18.79 -2.09 -0.15
CA ARG A 258 18.67 -1.89 -1.60
C ARG A 258 19.66 -2.71 -2.43
N LEU A 259 20.91 -2.81 -1.97
CA LEU A 259 21.91 -3.64 -2.66
C LEU A 259 21.54 -5.13 -2.64
N ASN A 260 20.94 -5.58 -1.56
CA ASN A 260 20.48 -6.97 -1.42
C ASN A 260 19.27 -7.23 -2.34
N VAL A 261 18.32 -6.29 -2.43
CA VAL A 261 17.19 -6.35 -3.37
C VAL A 261 17.68 -6.33 -4.83
N LEU A 262 18.64 -5.47 -5.17
CA LEU A 262 19.23 -5.41 -6.50
C LEU A 262 19.87 -6.75 -6.91
N ALA A 263 20.65 -7.35 -6.01
CA ALA A 263 21.35 -8.61 -6.29
C ALA A 263 20.41 -9.83 -6.28
N ASN A 264 19.69 -10.02 -5.15
CA ASN A 264 19.01 -11.29 -4.84
C ASN A 264 17.54 -11.36 -5.29
N LEU A 265 16.91 -10.22 -5.59
CA LEU A 265 15.58 -10.19 -6.20
C LEU A 265 15.61 -9.85 -7.69
N LEU A 266 16.31 -8.75 -8.03
CA LEU A 266 16.34 -8.23 -9.40
C LEU A 266 17.43 -8.85 -10.27
N GLY A 267 18.34 -9.64 -9.66
CA GLY A 267 19.40 -10.33 -10.41
C GLY A 267 20.47 -9.40 -10.98
N LYS A 268 20.64 -8.19 -10.44
CA LYS A 268 21.78 -7.35 -10.80
C LYS A 268 23.07 -8.09 -10.46
N SER A 269 23.95 -8.25 -11.47
CA SER A 269 25.18 -9.01 -11.29
C SER A 269 26.02 -8.47 -10.12
N PRO A 270 26.47 -9.34 -9.20
CA PRO A 270 27.43 -8.94 -8.15
C PRO A 270 28.68 -8.29 -8.73
N ARG A 271 29.12 -8.71 -9.92
CA ARG A 271 30.22 -8.08 -10.65
C ARG A 271 29.98 -6.60 -10.92
N GLN A 272 28.77 -6.21 -11.35
CA GLN A 272 28.40 -4.81 -11.54
C GLN A 272 28.44 -4.03 -10.23
N ILE A 273 27.88 -4.62 -9.16
CA ILE A 273 27.87 -4.00 -7.82
C ILE A 273 29.31 -3.79 -7.33
N PHE A 274 30.18 -4.78 -7.49
CA PHE A 274 31.59 -4.66 -7.07
C PHE A 274 32.36 -3.63 -7.90
N ALA A 275 32.12 -3.58 -9.22
CA ALA A 275 32.72 -2.56 -10.09
C ALA A 275 32.33 -1.12 -9.66
N GLU A 276 31.06 -0.94 -9.22
CA GLU A 276 30.58 0.33 -8.69
C GLU A 276 31.22 0.67 -7.33
N PHE A 277 31.51 -0.34 -6.48
CA PHE A 277 32.25 -0.12 -5.21
C PHE A 277 33.70 0.24 -5.43
N ASP A 278 34.36 -0.40 -6.40
CA ASP A 278 35.76 -0.14 -6.73
C ASP A 278 35.95 1.12 -7.62
N ASP A 279 34.86 1.82 -7.97
CA ASP A 279 34.85 3.02 -8.85
C ASP A 279 35.61 2.83 -10.17
N LEU A 280 35.46 1.64 -10.76
CA LEU A 280 36.23 1.22 -11.94
C LEU A 280 35.74 1.88 -13.24
N ASP A 281 34.56 2.48 -13.25
CA ASP A 281 33.97 3.16 -14.40
C ASP A 281 33.16 4.40 -13.99
N PRO A 282 33.83 5.52 -13.64
CA PRO A 282 33.15 6.75 -13.23
C PRO A 282 32.31 7.38 -14.34
N LEU A 283 32.50 6.99 -15.61
CA LEU A 283 31.75 7.51 -16.77
C LEU A 283 30.55 6.63 -17.15
N SER A 284 30.38 5.46 -16.55
CA SER A 284 29.26 4.54 -16.86
C SER A 284 27.93 5.01 -16.24
N VAL A 285 27.97 5.97 -15.33
CA VAL A 285 26.80 6.58 -14.73
C VAL A 285 26.53 7.88 -15.48
N MET A 286 25.44 7.93 -16.23
CA MET A 286 24.98 9.17 -16.86
C MET A 286 24.58 10.17 -15.77
N GLY A 287 25.37 11.20 -15.63
CA GLY A 287 25.24 12.18 -14.54
C GLY A 287 26.27 11.93 -13.44
N SER A 288 27.22 12.81 -13.33
CA SER A 288 28.27 12.77 -12.33
C SER A 288 27.65 12.68 -10.93
N SER A 289 27.99 11.61 -10.19
CA SER A 289 27.91 11.54 -8.75
C SER A 289 26.64 11.04 -8.05
N ASP A 290 25.72 10.33 -8.68
CA ASP A 290 24.69 9.67 -7.86
C ASP A 290 25.28 8.45 -7.13
N VAL A 291 24.82 8.24 -5.91
CA VAL A 291 25.31 7.15 -5.07
C VAL A 291 24.68 5.81 -5.47
N LYS A 292 25.48 4.75 -5.45
CA LYS A 292 25.08 3.40 -5.90
C LYS A 292 23.78 2.85 -5.30
N TYR A 293 23.39 3.33 -4.13
CA TYR A 293 22.14 2.93 -3.45
C TYR A 293 20.92 3.79 -3.80
N HIS A 294 21.04 4.70 -4.79
CA HIS A 294 19.90 5.43 -5.40
C HIS A 294 19.49 4.87 -6.76
N MET A 295 20.34 4.05 -7.39
CA MET A 295 20.12 3.57 -8.75
C MET A 295 18.88 2.69 -8.88
N GLY A 296 18.15 2.90 -9.97
CA GLY A 296 17.08 2.02 -10.42
C GLY A 296 17.62 0.78 -11.14
N TYR A 297 16.76 -0.21 -11.34
CA TYR A 297 17.07 -1.41 -12.12
C TYR A 297 15.78 -2.03 -12.66
N SER A 298 15.87 -2.68 -13.81
CA SER A 298 14.72 -3.31 -14.47
C SER A 298 15.14 -4.65 -15.08
N THR A 299 14.32 -5.68 -14.89
CA THR A 299 14.62 -7.04 -15.33
C THR A 299 13.36 -7.88 -15.49
N ASP A 300 13.45 -8.90 -16.37
CA ASP A 300 12.45 -9.95 -16.46
C ASP A 300 12.85 -11.13 -15.57
N VAL A 301 11.92 -11.59 -14.75
CA VAL A 301 12.10 -12.76 -13.89
C VAL A 301 11.08 -13.85 -14.23
N ARG A 302 11.40 -15.09 -13.86
CA ARG A 302 10.43 -16.19 -13.83
C ARG A 302 10.24 -16.66 -12.42
N SER A 303 8.96 -16.77 -12.00
CA SER A 303 8.62 -17.44 -10.74
C SER A 303 8.93 -18.94 -10.83
N GLN A 304 8.97 -19.65 -9.72
CA GLN A 304 9.15 -21.11 -9.72
C GLN A 304 7.99 -21.84 -10.42
N SER A 305 6.77 -21.32 -10.29
CA SER A 305 5.59 -21.79 -11.02
C SER A 305 5.62 -21.48 -12.52
N GLY A 306 6.67 -20.79 -13.01
CA GLY A 306 6.93 -20.53 -14.43
C GLY A 306 6.33 -19.24 -14.98
N HIS A 307 5.64 -18.43 -14.19
CA HIS A 307 5.09 -17.14 -14.61
C HIS A 307 6.23 -16.15 -14.94
N LYS A 308 6.07 -15.42 -16.02
CA LYS A 308 7.00 -14.35 -16.40
C LYS A 308 6.49 -13.02 -15.85
N LEU A 309 7.33 -12.31 -15.10
CA LEU A 309 7.05 -10.99 -14.57
C LEU A 309 8.16 -10.02 -14.92
N HIS A 310 7.82 -8.78 -15.19
CA HIS A 310 8.77 -7.69 -15.30
C HIS A 310 8.86 -6.95 -13.97
N LEU A 311 10.08 -6.88 -13.39
CA LEU A 311 10.33 -6.13 -12.16
C LEU A 311 11.09 -4.84 -12.48
N SER A 312 10.64 -3.72 -11.92
CA SER A 312 11.35 -2.45 -12.05
C SER A 312 11.45 -1.74 -10.72
N LEU A 313 12.67 -1.52 -10.25
CA LEU A 313 12.97 -0.70 -9.08
C LEU A 313 13.18 0.74 -9.54
N ALA A 314 12.38 1.66 -9.02
CA ALA A 314 12.54 3.07 -9.29
C ALA A 314 13.87 3.60 -8.71
N PHE A 315 14.54 4.48 -9.43
CA PHE A 315 15.59 5.30 -8.83
C PHE A 315 14.94 6.30 -7.83
N ASN A 316 15.68 6.71 -6.81
CA ASN A 316 15.19 7.66 -5.83
C ASN A 316 16.32 8.42 -5.14
N PRO A 317 16.08 9.65 -4.67
CA PRO A 317 17.02 10.40 -3.86
C PRO A 317 17.09 9.87 -2.41
N SER A 318 17.94 10.49 -1.59
CA SER A 318 17.98 10.24 -0.14
C SER A 318 16.76 10.80 0.62
N HIS A 319 15.91 11.59 -0.02
CA HIS A 319 14.68 12.13 0.57
C HIS A 319 13.66 11.00 0.72
N LEU A 320 13.55 10.50 1.94
CA LEU A 320 12.69 9.35 2.25
C LEU A 320 11.23 9.64 1.88
N GLU A 321 10.56 8.64 1.33
CA GLU A 321 9.16 8.61 0.88
C GLU A 321 8.85 9.50 -0.36
N ALA A 322 9.82 10.26 -0.88
CA ALA A 322 9.62 11.05 -2.10
C ALA A 322 9.36 10.16 -3.35
N VAL A 323 9.80 8.92 -3.33
CA VAL A 323 9.58 7.94 -4.40
C VAL A 323 8.16 7.36 -4.42
N ASP A 324 7.40 7.44 -3.32
CA ASP A 324 6.11 6.78 -3.19
C ASP A 324 5.11 7.23 -4.28
N PRO A 325 4.81 8.53 -4.43
CA PRO A 325 3.90 8.99 -5.48
C PRO A 325 4.46 8.71 -6.88
N VAL A 326 5.78 8.73 -7.06
CA VAL A 326 6.42 8.40 -8.34
C VAL A 326 6.13 6.95 -8.74
N VAL A 327 6.25 6.02 -7.82
CA VAL A 327 5.95 4.59 -8.08
C VAL A 327 4.49 4.39 -8.46
N ILE A 328 3.54 4.96 -7.72
CA ILE A 328 2.12 4.80 -8.05
C ILE A 328 1.76 5.47 -9.39
N GLY A 329 2.42 6.57 -9.75
CA GLY A 329 2.30 7.19 -11.06
C GLY A 329 2.80 6.28 -12.19
N ARG A 330 3.95 5.65 -12.01
CA ARG A 330 4.52 4.64 -12.93
C ARG A 330 3.57 3.45 -13.11
N VAL A 331 3.05 2.91 -12.00
CA VAL A 331 2.05 1.81 -12.04
C VAL A 331 0.84 2.22 -12.88
N ARG A 332 0.30 3.42 -12.66
CA ARG A 332 -0.87 3.92 -13.39
C ARG A 332 -0.61 4.06 -14.89
N ALA A 333 0.57 4.54 -15.28
CA ALA A 333 0.99 4.64 -16.69
C ALA A 333 1.09 3.26 -17.35
N LYS A 334 1.73 2.30 -16.67
CA LYS A 334 1.85 0.92 -17.15
C LYS A 334 0.48 0.25 -17.29
N GLN A 335 -0.42 0.39 -16.31
CA GLN A 335 -1.80 -0.08 -16.40
C GLN A 335 -2.50 0.49 -17.63
N ARG A 336 -2.31 1.76 -17.92
CA ARG A 336 -2.87 2.40 -19.11
C ARG A 336 -2.34 1.76 -20.39
N ARG A 337 -1.03 1.55 -20.50
CA ARG A 337 -0.39 0.95 -21.68
C ARG A 337 -0.83 -0.49 -21.91
N HIS A 338 -0.99 -1.27 -20.84
CA HIS A 338 -1.47 -2.65 -20.90
C HIS A 338 -2.98 -2.78 -21.11
N GLY A 339 -3.73 -1.68 -21.07
CA GLY A 339 -5.19 -1.73 -21.06
C GLY A 339 -5.75 -2.45 -19.81
N ASP A 340 -5.01 -2.41 -18.69
CA ASP A 340 -5.36 -3.05 -17.42
C ASP A 340 -6.43 -2.23 -16.67
N VAL A 341 -7.66 -2.24 -17.20
CA VAL A 341 -8.80 -1.54 -16.62
C VAL A 341 -9.13 -2.09 -15.23
N GLY A 342 -8.95 -3.40 -15.04
CA GLY A 342 -9.18 -4.11 -13.77
C GLY A 342 -8.10 -3.83 -12.72
N ARG A 343 -6.96 -3.23 -13.08
CA ARG A 343 -5.82 -2.93 -12.18
C ARG A 343 -5.29 -4.17 -11.45
N GLN A 344 -5.23 -5.30 -12.17
CA GLN A 344 -4.81 -6.58 -11.63
C GLN A 344 -3.43 -7.01 -12.11
N ARG A 345 -2.98 -6.50 -13.27
CA ARG A 345 -1.78 -6.97 -13.97
C ARG A 345 -0.51 -6.20 -13.60
N VAL A 346 -0.65 -4.98 -13.07
CA VAL A 346 0.49 -4.16 -12.63
C VAL A 346 0.35 -3.84 -11.15
N LEU A 347 1.38 -4.17 -10.37
CA LEU A 347 1.41 -4.04 -8.91
C LEU A 347 2.45 -3.00 -8.48
N GLY A 348 2.07 -2.10 -7.57
CA GLY A 348 2.99 -1.23 -6.84
C GLY A 348 3.44 -1.88 -5.53
N VAL A 349 4.73 -1.79 -5.24
CA VAL A 349 5.31 -2.24 -3.96
C VAL A 349 6.21 -1.13 -3.41
N LEU A 350 5.91 -0.66 -2.22
CA LEU A 350 6.68 0.38 -1.53
C LEU A 350 7.31 -0.19 -0.26
N ILE A 351 8.62 0.01 -0.09
CA ILE A 351 9.39 -0.49 1.05
C ILE A 351 9.92 0.69 1.85
N HIS A 352 9.41 0.84 3.06
CA HIS A 352 9.60 1.98 3.94
C HIS A 352 10.49 1.68 5.15
N GLY A 353 11.01 2.72 5.79
CA GLY A 353 11.50 2.65 7.17
C GLY A 353 10.39 3.10 8.14
N ASP A 354 10.36 2.56 9.36
CA ASP A 354 9.32 2.83 10.35
C ASP A 354 9.20 4.32 10.74
N ALA A 355 10.32 4.98 10.97
CA ALA A 355 10.32 6.40 11.32
C ALA A 355 9.89 7.29 10.15
N ALA A 356 10.24 6.93 8.90
CA ALA A 356 9.85 7.65 7.72
C ALA A 356 8.36 7.48 7.41
N PHE A 357 7.86 6.25 7.48
CA PHE A 357 6.43 5.96 7.24
C PHE A 357 5.52 6.72 8.22
N ALA A 358 5.89 6.78 9.50
CA ALA A 358 5.13 7.53 10.50
C ALA A 358 5.28 9.06 10.36
N GLY A 359 6.43 9.56 9.89
CA GLY A 359 6.80 10.97 10.02
C GLY A 359 6.75 11.81 8.75
N GLN A 360 6.90 11.19 7.56
CA GLN A 360 6.94 11.93 6.30
C GLN A 360 5.53 12.17 5.75
N GLY A 361 5.17 13.44 5.51
CA GLY A 361 3.83 13.82 5.02
C GLY A 361 3.47 13.20 3.67
N LEU A 362 4.46 12.92 2.82
CA LEU A 362 4.24 12.26 1.52
C LEU A 362 3.62 10.87 1.62
N VAL A 363 3.79 10.16 2.74
CA VAL A 363 3.10 8.90 3.01
C VAL A 363 1.58 9.13 3.06
N ALA A 364 1.13 10.11 3.84
CA ALA A 364 -0.30 10.45 3.95
C ALA A 364 -0.88 10.92 2.61
N GLU A 365 -0.13 11.73 1.86
CA GLU A 365 -0.51 12.21 0.54
C GLU A 365 -0.67 11.04 -0.43
N THR A 366 0.29 10.11 -0.47
CA THR A 366 0.27 8.91 -1.32
C THR A 366 -0.91 7.99 -0.97
N LEU A 367 -1.11 7.72 0.32
CA LEU A 367 -2.24 6.93 0.80
C LEU A 367 -3.58 7.56 0.38
N ASN A 368 -3.72 8.89 0.50
CA ASN A 368 -4.94 9.57 0.09
C ASN A 368 -5.22 9.47 -1.42
N LEU A 369 -4.19 9.38 -2.27
CA LEU A 369 -4.35 9.23 -3.72
C LEU A 369 -4.88 7.84 -4.11
N SER A 370 -4.68 6.81 -3.29
CA SER A 370 -4.89 5.41 -3.65
C SER A 370 -6.33 5.05 -4.04
N GLY A 371 -7.33 5.75 -3.47
CA GLY A 371 -8.76 5.56 -3.77
C GLY A 371 -9.34 6.53 -4.81
N LEU A 372 -8.62 7.58 -5.19
CA LEU A 372 -9.13 8.63 -6.07
C LEU A 372 -9.15 8.21 -7.54
N GLU A 373 -10.22 8.54 -8.26
CA GLU A 373 -10.44 8.11 -9.65
C GLU A 373 -9.28 8.44 -10.59
N GLY A 374 -8.70 9.62 -10.45
CA GLY A 374 -7.57 10.09 -11.27
C GLY A 374 -6.25 9.35 -10.99
N TYR A 375 -6.10 8.73 -9.81
CA TYR A 375 -4.82 8.27 -9.27
C TYR A 375 -4.80 6.79 -8.89
N ARG A 376 -5.92 6.18 -8.52
CA ARG A 376 -6.01 4.81 -8.01
C ARG A 376 -5.34 3.79 -8.92
N THR A 377 -4.62 2.86 -8.32
CA THR A 377 -3.86 1.78 -8.99
C THR A 377 -4.39 0.39 -8.69
N GLY A 378 -5.48 0.27 -7.91
CA GLY A 378 -6.01 -1.02 -7.45
C GLY A 378 -5.21 -1.62 -6.31
N GLY A 379 -4.59 -0.77 -5.50
CA GLY A 379 -3.88 -1.11 -4.29
C GLY A 379 -2.37 -1.31 -4.45
N THR A 380 -1.65 -0.79 -3.48
CA THR A 380 -0.20 -0.88 -3.31
C THR A 380 0.10 -1.77 -2.10
N LEU A 381 1.16 -2.57 -2.18
CA LEU A 381 1.69 -3.28 -1.02
C LEU A 381 2.76 -2.40 -0.34
N HIS A 382 2.49 -1.98 0.88
CA HIS A 382 3.41 -1.23 1.72
C HIS A 382 4.14 -2.20 2.67
N ILE A 383 5.45 -2.23 2.63
CA ILE A 383 6.29 -3.09 3.46
C ILE A 383 7.19 -2.22 4.30
N ILE A 384 7.05 -2.27 5.61
CA ILE A 384 7.88 -1.48 6.52
C ILE A 384 9.00 -2.36 7.08
N ILE A 385 10.26 -1.97 6.83
CA ILE A 385 11.42 -2.52 7.54
C ILE A 385 11.51 -1.79 8.88
N ASN A 386 10.75 -2.27 9.86
CA ASN A 386 10.66 -1.65 11.17
C ASN A 386 11.81 -2.12 12.07
N ASN A 387 12.92 -1.42 12.00
CA ASN A 387 14.09 -1.73 12.83
C ASN A 387 14.06 -1.02 14.20
N GLN A 388 12.96 -0.43 14.58
CA GLN A 388 12.65 0.16 15.88
C GLN A 388 13.55 1.37 16.25
N ILE A 389 14.15 2.03 15.25
CA ILE A 389 14.99 3.21 15.45
C ILE A 389 15.07 4.06 14.18
N GLY A 390 14.89 5.37 14.29
CA GLY A 390 15.10 6.34 13.21
C GLY A 390 16.45 7.03 13.35
N PHE A 391 17.46 6.62 12.63
CA PHE A 391 18.86 7.06 12.79
C PHE A 391 19.35 6.83 14.22
N THR A 392 19.16 7.81 15.14
CA THR A 392 19.45 7.73 16.58
C THR A 392 18.20 7.97 17.44
N THR A 393 17.04 8.17 16.82
CA THR A 393 15.78 8.55 17.48
C THR A 393 14.96 7.31 17.84
N ASN A 394 14.61 7.15 19.11
CA ASN A 394 13.75 6.07 19.56
C ASN A 394 12.30 6.26 19.10
N PRO A 395 11.49 5.20 19.03
CA PRO A 395 10.08 5.29 18.69
C PRO A 395 9.29 6.27 19.55
N THR A 396 9.57 6.33 20.85
CA THR A 396 8.94 7.26 21.82
C THR A 396 9.19 8.73 21.53
N ASP A 397 10.26 9.05 20.80
CA ASP A 397 10.61 10.43 20.43
C ASP A 397 10.20 10.75 18.97
N SER A 398 9.85 9.73 18.19
CA SER A 398 9.57 9.87 16.75
C SER A 398 8.09 9.83 16.39
N ARG A 399 7.24 9.22 17.20
CA ARG A 399 5.80 9.11 16.93
C ARG A 399 4.97 9.08 18.21
N SER A 400 3.73 9.59 18.11
CA SER A 400 2.76 9.59 19.22
C SER A 400 1.93 8.30 19.27
N THR A 401 1.95 7.51 18.22
CA THR A 401 1.17 6.29 18.08
C THR A 401 1.94 5.05 18.52
N HIS A 402 1.20 3.99 18.87
CA HIS A 402 1.83 2.72 19.22
C HIS A 402 2.57 2.11 18.02
N TYR A 403 1.88 1.96 16.90
CA TYR A 403 2.47 1.48 15.67
C TYR A 403 2.87 2.62 14.72
N CYS A 404 3.95 2.44 13.98
CA CYS A 404 4.34 3.37 12.93
C CYS A 404 3.32 3.39 11.77
N THR A 405 2.50 2.37 11.68
CA THR A 405 1.51 2.12 10.64
C THR A 405 0.13 2.71 10.92
N ASP A 406 -0.08 3.36 12.07
CA ASP A 406 -1.39 3.88 12.47
C ASP A 406 -1.96 4.90 11.47
N ILE A 407 -1.10 5.59 10.71
CA ILE A 407 -1.51 6.51 9.64
C ILE A 407 -2.28 5.79 8.53
N ALA A 408 -2.01 4.52 8.25
CA ALA A 408 -2.66 3.77 7.20
C ALA A 408 -4.12 3.38 7.54
N LYS A 409 -4.52 3.48 8.80
CA LYS A 409 -5.90 3.23 9.25
C LYS A 409 -6.92 4.19 8.61
N MET A 410 -6.47 5.35 8.11
CA MET A 410 -7.33 6.27 7.35
C MET A 410 -7.98 5.65 6.11
N LEU A 411 -7.39 4.59 5.54
CA LEU A 411 -7.88 3.90 4.34
C LEU A 411 -8.72 2.65 4.65
N GLU A 412 -8.91 2.30 5.91
CA GLU A 412 -9.57 1.04 6.31
C GLU A 412 -8.94 -0.20 5.65
N VAL A 413 -7.60 -0.26 5.61
CA VAL A 413 -6.84 -1.37 5.03
C VAL A 413 -6.26 -2.27 6.11
N PRO A 414 -6.06 -3.57 5.87
CA PRO A 414 -5.47 -4.46 6.85
C PRO A 414 -3.98 -4.14 7.07
N ILE A 415 -3.54 -4.26 8.32
CA ILE A 415 -2.16 -4.09 8.73
C ILE A 415 -1.68 -5.39 9.37
N PHE A 416 -0.63 -5.96 8.82
CA PHE A 416 0.00 -7.18 9.30
C PHE A 416 1.29 -6.84 10.05
N HIS A 417 1.32 -7.02 11.37
CA HIS A 417 2.53 -6.87 12.18
C HIS A 417 3.20 -8.22 12.35
N VAL A 418 4.40 -8.38 11.84
CA VAL A 418 5.10 -9.65 11.87
C VAL A 418 6.51 -9.54 12.44
N ASN A 419 6.88 -10.49 13.31
CA ASN A 419 8.23 -10.59 13.82
C ASN A 419 9.17 -11.13 12.74
N GLY A 420 10.13 -10.32 12.29
CA GLY A 420 11.10 -10.65 11.22
C GLY A 420 12.02 -11.84 11.53
N ALA A 421 12.14 -12.26 12.81
CA ALA A 421 12.87 -13.47 13.18
C ALA A 421 12.14 -14.78 12.79
N TYR A 422 10.87 -14.69 12.38
CA TYR A 422 10.05 -15.83 11.96
C TYR A 422 9.71 -15.75 10.46
N PRO A 423 10.62 -16.14 9.56
CA PRO A 423 10.49 -15.93 8.13
C PRO A 423 9.29 -16.67 7.50
N GLU A 424 8.86 -17.81 8.06
CA GLU A 424 7.64 -18.51 7.62
C GLU A 424 6.39 -17.63 7.86
N GLN A 425 6.35 -16.91 8.98
CA GLN A 425 5.24 -15.98 9.28
C GLN A 425 5.29 -14.73 8.39
N VAL A 426 6.49 -14.26 8.05
CA VAL A 426 6.68 -13.15 7.11
C VAL A 426 6.15 -13.53 5.72
N VAL A 427 6.44 -14.72 5.24
CA VAL A 427 5.92 -15.23 3.95
C VAL A 427 4.41 -15.42 4.01
N TYR A 428 3.86 -15.92 5.12
CA TYR A 428 2.40 -16.07 5.28
C TYR A 428 1.68 -14.71 5.28
N ALA A 429 2.22 -13.71 5.98
CA ALA A 429 1.68 -12.34 5.93
C ALA A 429 1.67 -11.80 4.50
N THR A 430 2.74 -12.08 3.73
CA THR A 430 2.84 -11.69 2.30
C THR A 430 1.78 -12.35 1.44
N GLN A 431 1.52 -13.64 1.67
CA GLN A 431 0.47 -14.38 0.97
C GLN A 431 -0.92 -13.79 1.23
N LEU A 432 -1.23 -13.49 2.51
CA LEU A 432 -2.49 -12.86 2.89
C LEU A 432 -2.63 -11.45 2.30
N ALA A 433 -1.57 -10.66 2.36
CA ALA A 433 -1.54 -9.31 1.82
C ALA A 433 -1.79 -9.30 0.30
N MET A 434 -1.12 -10.17 -0.45
CA MET A 434 -1.29 -10.29 -1.89
C MET A 434 -2.71 -10.76 -2.25
N ALA A 435 -3.23 -11.78 -1.54
CA ALA A 435 -4.59 -12.27 -1.75
C ALA A 435 -5.66 -11.21 -1.46
N TYR A 436 -5.46 -10.41 -0.39
CA TYR A 436 -6.38 -9.33 -0.04
C TYR A 436 -6.38 -8.22 -1.09
N ARG A 437 -5.18 -7.78 -1.52
CA ARG A 437 -5.03 -6.75 -2.56
C ARG A 437 -5.73 -7.15 -3.85
N GLN A 438 -5.58 -8.39 -4.31
CA GLN A 438 -6.22 -8.88 -5.53
C GLN A 438 -7.73 -9.03 -5.40
N ALA A 439 -8.22 -9.36 -4.19
CA ALA A 439 -9.65 -9.50 -3.95
C ALA A 439 -10.39 -8.16 -3.86
N PHE A 440 -9.76 -7.14 -3.27
CA PHE A 440 -10.44 -5.89 -2.93
C PHE A 440 -9.88 -4.65 -3.62
N HIS A 441 -8.79 -4.76 -4.37
CA HIS A 441 -8.16 -3.65 -5.11
C HIS A 441 -7.86 -2.42 -4.24
N THR A 442 -7.32 -2.65 -3.05
CA THR A 442 -6.96 -1.64 -2.06
C THR A 442 -5.56 -1.87 -1.52
N ASP A 443 -4.99 -0.85 -0.91
CA ASP A 443 -3.68 -0.95 -0.28
C ASP A 443 -3.67 -1.97 0.86
N VAL A 444 -2.49 -2.49 1.18
CA VAL A 444 -2.24 -3.40 2.30
C VAL A 444 -0.89 -3.07 2.91
N VAL A 445 -0.77 -3.19 4.23
CA VAL A 445 0.45 -2.86 4.96
C VAL A 445 1.01 -4.09 5.66
N ILE A 446 2.32 -4.33 5.52
CA ILE A 446 3.09 -5.34 6.26
C ILE A 446 4.16 -4.61 7.08
N ASP A 447 4.03 -4.62 8.38
CA ASP A 447 5.00 -4.09 9.33
C ASP A 447 5.90 -5.23 9.80
N MET A 448 7.06 -5.38 9.17
CA MET A 448 8.05 -6.38 9.52
C MET A 448 8.98 -5.84 10.62
N VAL A 449 8.67 -6.17 11.88
CA VAL A 449 9.45 -5.74 13.03
C VAL A 449 10.75 -6.53 13.11
N CYS A 450 11.86 -5.82 13.06
CA CYS A 450 13.19 -6.37 12.98
C CYS A 450 14.17 -5.53 13.84
N PHE A 451 15.47 -5.64 13.59
CA PHE A 451 16.48 -4.76 14.18
C PHE A 451 17.52 -4.36 13.14
N ARG A 452 18.33 -3.39 13.47
CA ARG A 452 19.43 -2.91 12.65
C ARG A 452 20.75 -3.30 13.32
N ARG A 453 21.53 -4.22 12.71
CA ARG A 453 22.75 -4.74 13.35
C ARG A 453 23.87 -3.71 13.46
N TYR A 454 24.06 -2.87 12.46
CA TYR A 454 25.08 -1.83 12.43
C TYR A 454 24.46 -0.47 12.68
N GLY A 455 25.24 0.62 12.64
CA GLY A 455 24.72 1.99 12.72
C GLY A 455 23.76 2.36 11.58
N HIS A 456 23.37 3.62 11.50
CA HIS A 456 22.54 4.10 10.38
C HIS A 456 23.21 3.77 9.03
N ASN A 457 24.52 4.00 8.98
CA ASN A 457 25.42 3.48 7.95
C ASN A 457 26.65 2.87 8.63
N GLU A 458 27.56 2.31 7.85
CA GLU A 458 28.71 1.55 8.35
C GLU A 458 29.81 2.40 8.99
N SER A 459 29.70 3.74 8.93
CA SER A 459 30.60 4.67 9.60
C SER A 459 30.03 5.20 10.92
N ASP A 460 28.81 4.81 11.30
CA ASP A 460 28.09 5.26 12.49
C ASP A 460 28.26 4.25 13.64
N GLU A 461 28.52 4.76 14.85
CA GLU A 461 28.65 3.93 16.07
C GLU A 461 27.36 4.07 16.91
N PRO A 462 26.42 3.13 16.77
CA PRO A 462 25.11 3.24 17.39
C PRO A 462 25.12 3.01 18.91
N GLY A 463 26.20 2.40 19.45
CA GLY A 463 26.37 2.19 20.88
C GLY A 463 26.47 3.49 21.68
N PHE A 464 26.77 4.63 21.03
CA PHE A 464 26.80 5.93 21.69
C PHE A 464 25.42 6.40 22.16
N THR A 465 24.38 6.07 21.44
CA THR A 465 23.02 6.55 21.74
C THR A 465 22.09 5.44 22.25
N GLN A 466 22.25 4.18 21.79
CA GLN A 466 21.44 3.03 22.16
C GLN A 466 22.28 1.87 22.73
N PRO A 467 23.03 2.07 23.85
CA PRO A 467 23.97 1.06 24.34
C PRO A 467 23.32 -0.26 24.75
N LEU A 468 22.13 -0.23 25.35
CA LEU A 468 21.42 -1.44 25.79
C LEU A 468 20.90 -2.27 24.61
N MET A 469 20.35 -1.61 23.59
CA MET A 469 19.88 -2.24 22.37
C MET A 469 21.04 -2.96 21.67
N TYR A 470 22.17 -2.27 21.48
CA TYR A 470 23.31 -2.82 20.75
C TYR A 470 24.06 -3.90 21.51
N GLN A 471 24.14 -3.84 22.84
CA GLN A 471 24.63 -4.99 23.66
C GLN A 471 23.78 -6.24 23.44
N LYS A 472 22.47 -6.09 23.22
CA LYS A 472 21.58 -7.20 22.93
C LYS A 472 21.79 -7.71 21.50
N ILE A 473 21.90 -6.78 20.53
CA ILE A 473 22.10 -7.08 19.10
C ILE A 473 23.42 -7.84 18.87
N GLU A 474 24.49 -7.47 19.55
CA GLU A 474 25.79 -8.18 19.47
C GLU A 474 25.67 -9.67 19.77
N ARG A 475 24.83 -10.03 20.75
CA ARG A 475 24.61 -11.41 21.18
C ARG A 475 23.52 -12.14 20.41
N GLN A 476 22.75 -11.41 19.58
CA GLN A 476 21.62 -11.96 18.84
C GLN A 476 22.12 -12.78 17.64
N PRO A 477 21.78 -14.08 17.54
CA PRO A 477 22.01 -14.84 16.32
C PRO A 477 21.29 -14.19 15.14
N SER A 478 21.80 -14.41 13.92
CA SER A 478 21.10 -13.94 12.73
C SER A 478 19.81 -14.70 12.47
N GLU A 479 18.87 -14.11 11.73
CA GLU A 479 17.61 -14.76 11.33
C GLU A 479 17.88 -16.08 10.59
N ARG A 480 18.91 -16.10 9.72
CA ARG A 480 19.34 -17.31 9.03
C ARG A 480 19.82 -18.38 10.03
N GLN A 481 20.62 -18.02 11.04
CA GLN A 481 21.09 -18.95 12.06
C GLN A 481 19.92 -19.53 12.86
N LEU A 482 19.01 -18.68 13.34
CA LEU A 482 17.82 -19.11 14.08
C LEU A 482 16.98 -20.07 13.24
N TYR A 483 16.72 -19.72 11.98
CA TYR A 483 15.89 -20.52 11.09
C TYR A 483 16.56 -21.84 10.71
N SER A 484 17.84 -21.83 10.32
CA SER A 484 18.57 -23.06 10.00
C SER A 484 18.63 -24.01 11.17
N SER A 485 18.89 -23.52 12.40
CA SER A 485 18.88 -24.35 13.62
C SER A 485 17.51 -24.97 13.88
N SER A 486 16.42 -24.22 13.64
CA SER A 486 15.05 -24.73 13.74
C SER A 486 14.78 -25.86 12.72
N LEU A 487 15.20 -25.67 11.47
CA LEU A 487 15.04 -26.70 10.42
C LEU A 487 15.87 -27.95 10.68
N VAL A 488 17.08 -27.81 11.20
CA VAL A 488 17.94 -28.94 11.61
C VAL A 488 17.28 -29.71 12.76
N ALA A 489 16.79 -29.01 13.79
CA ALA A 489 16.08 -29.64 14.91
C ALA A 489 14.82 -30.38 14.47
N ARG A 490 14.13 -29.89 13.44
CA ARG A 490 12.95 -30.53 12.80
C ARG A 490 13.34 -31.60 11.76
N SER A 491 14.61 -31.88 11.55
CA SER A 491 15.14 -32.82 10.55
C SER A 491 14.73 -32.51 9.09
N VAL A 492 14.52 -31.24 8.78
CA VAL A 492 14.19 -30.76 7.42
C VAL A 492 15.45 -30.67 6.56
N VAL A 493 16.60 -30.27 7.15
CA VAL A 493 17.88 -30.10 6.50
C VAL A 493 19.01 -30.56 7.44
N ALA A 494 20.12 -31.05 6.91
CA ALA A 494 21.31 -31.35 7.72
C ALA A 494 22.19 -30.08 7.88
N GLU A 495 22.91 -29.99 8.98
CA GLU A 495 23.85 -28.88 9.25
C GLU A 495 24.96 -28.80 8.17
N SER A 496 25.44 -29.98 7.71
CA SER A 496 26.39 -30.09 6.61
C SER A 496 25.92 -29.44 5.32
N ASP A 497 24.65 -29.64 4.98
CA ASP A 497 24.05 -29.10 3.75
C ASP A 497 23.99 -27.56 3.81
N VAL A 498 23.64 -27.01 4.98
CA VAL A 498 23.64 -25.55 5.19
C VAL A 498 25.05 -24.98 5.01
N ALA A 499 26.06 -25.64 5.59
CA ALA A 499 27.46 -25.20 5.47
C ALA A 499 27.95 -25.26 4.00
N GLU A 500 27.59 -26.31 3.27
CA GLU A 500 27.92 -26.46 1.85
C GLU A 500 27.29 -25.36 0.99
N ILE A 501 26.01 -25.03 1.20
CA ILE A 501 25.32 -23.95 0.48
C ILE A 501 26.03 -22.61 0.73
N ILE A 502 26.38 -22.30 2.00
CA ILE A 502 27.10 -21.07 2.36
C ILE A 502 28.45 -21.01 1.65
N ALA A 503 29.23 -22.10 1.71
CA ALA A 503 30.55 -22.15 1.08
C ALA A 503 30.47 -21.94 -0.44
N ARG A 504 29.52 -22.59 -1.10
CA ARG A 504 29.27 -22.44 -2.55
C ARG A 504 28.92 -21.00 -2.94
N LYS A 505 28.00 -20.35 -2.18
CA LYS A 505 27.58 -18.96 -2.47
C LYS A 505 28.73 -17.96 -2.22
N ASN A 506 29.55 -18.16 -1.18
CA ASN A 506 30.74 -17.35 -0.95
C ASN A 506 31.76 -17.50 -2.09
N ALA A 507 32.03 -18.73 -2.54
CA ALA A 507 32.95 -18.97 -3.66
C ALA A 507 32.47 -18.29 -4.96
N ALA A 508 31.17 -18.28 -5.20
CA ALA A 508 30.58 -17.57 -6.36
C ALA A 508 30.84 -16.06 -6.27
N LEU A 509 30.66 -15.43 -5.09
CA LEU A 509 30.92 -13.99 -4.91
C LEU A 509 32.43 -13.65 -5.04
N GLU A 510 33.34 -14.51 -4.56
CA GLU A 510 34.79 -14.33 -4.74
C GLU A 510 35.16 -14.35 -6.23
N GLU A 511 34.57 -15.26 -7.01
CA GLU A 511 34.80 -15.32 -8.45
C GLU A 511 34.25 -14.07 -9.17
N GLU A 512 33.04 -13.61 -8.81
CA GLU A 512 32.47 -12.38 -9.38
C GLU A 512 33.33 -11.14 -9.03
N LEU A 513 33.89 -11.06 -7.82
CA LEU A 513 34.82 -9.99 -7.43
C LEU A 513 36.11 -10.05 -8.26
N ARG A 514 36.67 -11.25 -8.45
CA ARG A 514 37.86 -11.45 -9.29
C ARG A 514 37.63 -10.99 -10.73
N LEU A 515 36.46 -11.32 -11.28
CA LEU A 515 36.05 -10.91 -12.64
C LEU A 515 35.79 -9.40 -12.72
N ALA A 516 35.19 -8.79 -11.71
CA ALA A 516 34.96 -7.33 -11.67
C ALA A 516 36.27 -6.53 -11.76
N ARG A 517 37.34 -7.02 -11.09
CA ARG A 517 38.66 -6.38 -11.09
C ARG A 517 39.48 -6.65 -12.36
N ASN A 518 39.02 -7.54 -13.21
CA ASN A 518 39.70 -7.87 -14.48
C ASN A 518 39.27 -6.84 -15.56
N LYS A 519 40.21 -6.03 -16.07
CA LYS A 519 39.97 -4.87 -16.93
C LYS A 519 39.31 -5.19 -18.31
N GLY A 520 39.10 -6.45 -18.65
CA GLY A 520 38.60 -6.89 -19.98
C GLY A 520 37.08 -7.02 -20.09
N GLU A 521 36.35 -7.11 -18.99
CA GLU A 521 34.91 -7.44 -18.98
C GLU A 521 34.08 -6.39 -18.24
N ARG A 522 33.78 -5.29 -18.91
CA ARG A 522 32.86 -4.29 -18.35
C ARG A 522 31.42 -4.58 -18.77
N PRO A 523 30.45 -4.70 -17.84
CA PRO A 523 29.05 -4.82 -18.19
C PRO A 523 28.59 -3.56 -18.93
N ARG A 524 27.92 -3.73 -20.08
CA ARG A 524 27.26 -2.60 -20.76
C ARG A 524 26.00 -2.21 -19.98
N VAL A 525 25.87 -0.93 -19.69
CA VAL A 525 24.62 -0.36 -19.21
C VAL A 525 23.74 -0.10 -20.44
N GLU A 526 22.64 -0.81 -20.56
CA GLU A 526 21.62 -0.51 -21.57
C GLU A 526 20.75 0.64 -21.06
N TRP A 527 20.60 1.68 -21.85
CA TRP A 527 19.76 2.83 -21.55
C TRP A 527 18.87 3.15 -22.75
N MET A 528 17.78 3.89 -22.53
CA MET A 528 16.79 4.21 -23.58
C MET A 528 16.22 2.96 -24.25
N THR A 529 15.87 1.96 -23.43
CA THR A 529 15.25 0.71 -23.88
C THR A 529 13.75 0.69 -23.58
N GLY A 530 13.06 -0.36 -24.02
CA GLY A 530 11.63 -0.52 -23.77
C GLY A 530 10.80 0.60 -24.37
N VAL A 531 10.02 1.32 -23.56
CA VAL A 531 9.14 2.42 -24.03
C VAL A 531 9.91 3.66 -24.49
N TRP A 532 11.18 3.77 -24.11
CA TRP A 532 12.06 4.86 -24.50
C TRP A 532 12.90 4.52 -25.74
N ALA A 533 12.74 3.32 -26.31
CA ALA A 533 13.46 2.94 -27.53
C ALA A 533 13.07 3.87 -28.68
N GLY A 534 14.07 4.48 -29.30
CA GLY A 534 13.85 5.48 -30.36
C GLY A 534 13.85 6.93 -29.92
N TYR A 535 13.81 7.20 -28.62
CA TYR A 535 14.04 8.54 -28.09
C TYR A 535 15.54 8.82 -27.96
N CYS A 536 15.94 10.06 -28.22
CA CYS A 536 17.31 10.53 -28.06
C CYS A 536 17.34 11.63 -27.00
N GLY A 537 18.19 11.49 -25.99
CA GLY A 537 18.53 12.59 -25.10
C GLY A 537 19.52 13.54 -25.77
N GLY A 538 19.62 14.75 -25.29
CA GLY A 538 20.59 15.73 -25.80
C GLY A 538 20.46 17.06 -25.09
N THR A 539 21.37 18.00 -25.43
CA THR A 539 21.27 19.40 -25.01
C THR A 539 20.39 20.16 -26.00
N ASP A 540 19.83 21.31 -25.60
CA ASP A 540 19.04 22.17 -26.50
C ASP A 540 19.78 22.49 -27.80
N ALA A 541 21.11 22.64 -27.73
CA ALA A 541 21.95 22.88 -28.91
C ALA A 541 22.04 21.67 -29.88
N SER A 542 21.71 20.45 -29.43
CA SER A 542 21.73 19.22 -30.23
C SER A 542 20.34 18.84 -30.77
N VAL A 543 19.31 19.50 -30.32
CA VAL A 543 17.92 19.25 -30.76
C VAL A 543 17.62 20.23 -31.91
N PRO A 544 17.24 19.74 -33.11
CA PRO A 544 16.86 20.61 -34.21
C PRO A 544 15.57 21.39 -33.87
N ASP A 545 15.46 22.62 -34.41
CA ASP A 545 14.21 23.35 -34.35
C ASP A 545 13.09 22.55 -35.02
N VAL A 546 12.00 22.35 -34.29
CA VAL A 546 10.83 21.62 -34.76
C VAL A 546 9.72 22.61 -35.14
N ASP A 547 9.14 22.43 -36.32
CA ASP A 547 7.95 23.18 -36.72
C ASP A 547 6.73 22.70 -35.89
N THR A 548 6.27 23.57 -34.98
CA THR A 548 5.11 23.32 -34.10
C THR A 548 3.81 23.95 -34.66
N SER A 549 3.82 24.49 -35.88
CA SER A 549 2.64 25.11 -36.47
C SER A 549 1.56 24.06 -36.76
N VAL A 550 0.30 24.49 -36.66
CA VAL A 550 -0.88 23.65 -36.96
C VAL A 550 -1.70 24.33 -38.06
N PRO A 551 -2.11 23.63 -39.11
CA PRO A 551 -2.94 24.19 -40.16
C PRO A 551 -4.23 24.83 -39.64
N LYS A 552 -4.56 26.00 -40.17
CA LYS A 552 -5.75 26.80 -39.74
C LYS A 552 -7.04 25.97 -39.75
N GLU A 553 -7.23 25.17 -40.80
CA GLU A 553 -8.39 24.34 -40.97
C GLU A 553 -8.57 23.32 -39.84
N ARG A 554 -7.46 22.77 -39.38
CA ARG A 554 -7.42 21.85 -38.24
C ARG A 554 -7.75 22.54 -36.91
N LEU A 555 -7.20 23.74 -36.69
CA LEU A 555 -7.56 24.55 -35.52
C LEU A 555 -9.04 24.91 -35.51
N GLN A 556 -9.61 25.25 -36.69
CA GLN A 556 -11.05 25.52 -36.84
C GLN A 556 -11.92 24.28 -36.60
N GLU A 557 -11.44 23.08 -36.97
CA GLU A 557 -12.14 21.83 -36.68
C GLU A 557 -12.20 21.58 -35.18
N VAL A 558 -11.07 21.70 -34.48
CA VAL A 558 -10.99 21.59 -33.00
C VAL A 558 -11.93 22.62 -32.35
N ALA A 559 -11.86 23.88 -32.79
CA ALA A 559 -12.68 24.96 -32.25
C ALA A 559 -14.22 24.68 -32.41
N ARG A 560 -14.62 24.13 -33.53
CA ARG A 560 -16.02 23.71 -33.76
C ARG A 560 -16.41 22.59 -32.79
N SER A 561 -15.59 21.56 -32.66
CA SER A 561 -15.88 20.43 -31.78
C SER A 561 -16.04 20.86 -30.33
N ILE A 562 -15.13 21.68 -29.80
CA ILE A 562 -15.16 22.09 -28.37
C ILE A 562 -16.28 23.10 -28.07
N THR A 563 -16.87 23.72 -29.08
CA THR A 563 -17.98 24.68 -28.92
C THR A 563 -19.34 24.09 -29.28
N THR A 564 -19.37 22.84 -29.77
CA THR A 564 -20.62 22.12 -30.07
C THR A 564 -21.01 21.26 -28.87
N LEU A 565 -22.24 21.49 -28.38
CA LEU A 565 -22.79 20.74 -27.26
C LEU A 565 -23.62 19.54 -27.72
N PRO A 566 -23.72 18.47 -26.91
CA PRO A 566 -24.62 17.37 -27.19
C PRO A 566 -26.11 17.84 -27.24
N PRO A 567 -26.96 17.11 -27.97
CA PRO A 567 -28.41 17.38 -27.92
C PRO A 567 -28.94 17.33 -26.48
N HIS A 568 -29.81 18.26 -26.12
CA HIS A 568 -30.43 18.38 -24.79
C HIS A 568 -29.49 18.79 -23.63
N PHE A 569 -28.24 19.11 -23.88
CA PHE A 569 -27.33 19.65 -22.87
C PHE A 569 -27.62 21.15 -22.63
N THR A 570 -27.89 21.52 -21.40
CA THR A 570 -28.23 22.89 -20.99
C THR A 570 -27.09 23.50 -20.19
N PRO A 571 -26.17 24.28 -20.79
CA PRO A 571 -25.09 24.92 -20.10
C PRO A 571 -25.55 26.07 -19.20
N HIS A 572 -24.70 26.49 -18.24
CA HIS A 572 -24.93 27.73 -17.53
C HIS A 572 -24.85 28.91 -18.52
N PRO A 573 -25.72 29.97 -18.42
CA PRO A 573 -25.76 31.08 -19.40
C PRO A 573 -24.41 31.81 -19.61
N LYS A 574 -23.55 31.88 -18.59
CA LYS A 574 -22.20 32.43 -18.75
C LYS A 574 -21.30 31.52 -19.57
N ILE A 575 -21.43 30.19 -19.40
CA ILE A 575 -20.70 29.20 -20.20
C ILE A 575 -21.18 29.24 -21.67
N GLU A 576 -22.46 29.37 -21.91
CA GLU A 576 -22.99 29.52 -23.27
C GLU A 576 -22.38 30.72 -23.99
N ARG A 577 -22.28 31.89 -23.33
CA ARG A 577 -21.58 33.06 -23.86
C ARG A 577 -20.09 32.80 -24.11
N LEU A 578 -19.41 32.11 -23.20
CA LEU A 578 -18.00 31.71 -23.38
C LEU A 578 -17.82 30.83 -24.62
N LEU A 579 -18.70 29.85 -24.84
CA LEU A 579 -18.67 28.98 -26.02
C LEU A 579 -18.92 29.74 -27.30
N GLN A 580 -19.87 30.72 -27.32
CA GLN A 580 -20.08 31.61 -28.44
C GLN A 580 -18.83 32.47 -28.76
N GLN A 581 -18.18 32.96 -27.73
CA GLN A 581 -16.92 33.72 -27.87
C GLN A 581 -15.79 32.84 -28.44
N ARG A 582 -15.65 31.61 -27.93
CA ARG A 582 -14.69 30.63 -28.46
C ARG A 582 -14.98 30.22 -29.89
N ALA A 583 -16.25 30.12 -30.27
CA ALA A 583 -16.62 29.86 -31.63
C ALA A 583 -16.22 31.03 -32.57
N ALA A 584 -16.34 32.29 -32.11
CA ALA A 584 -15.86 33.46 -32.85
C ALA A 584 -14.33 33.48 -32.98
N MET A 585 -13.60 33.15 -31.89
CA MET A 585 -12.15 32.95 -31.91
C MET A 585 -11.74 31.87 -32.94
N GLY A 586 -12.43 30.72 -32.94
CA GLY A 586 -12.15 29.63 -33.87
C GLY A 586 -12.36 29.99 -35.33
N ARG A 587 -13.31 30.91 -35.67
CA ARG A 587 -13.48 31.46 -37.01
C ARG A 587 -12.45 32.52 -37.38
N GLY A 588 -11.77 33.09 -36.39
CA GLY A 588 -10.84 34.20 -36.56
C GLY A 588 -11.50 35.57 -36.53
N ASP A 589 -12.76 35.69 -36.04
CA ASP A 589 -13.47 36.94 -35.91
C ASP A 589 -12.93 37.83 -34.80
N VAL A 590 -12.33 37.20 -33.77
CA VAL A 590 -11.70 37.86 -32.64
C VAL A 590 -10.40 37.15 -32.27
N ALA A 591 -9.47 37.85 -31.58
CA ALA A 591 -8.21 37.30 -31.14
C ALA A 591 -8.41 36.16 -30.10
N LEU A 592 -7.47 35.19 -30.07
CA LEU A 592 -7.45 34.10 -29.10
C LEU A 592 -7.08 34.61 -27.70
N ASP A 593 -7.79 34.11 -26.70
CA ASP A 593 -7.35 34.19 -25.31
C ASP A 593 -6.51 32.95 -24.92
N TRP A 594 -5.86 33.00 -23.75
CA TRP A 594 -5.03 31.89 -23.25
C TRP A 594 -5.82 30.58 -23.12
N GLY A 595 -7.06 30.64 -22.62
CA GLY A 595 -7.90 29.45 -22.46
C GLY A 595 -8.25 28.81 -23.80
N MET A 596 -8.51 29.59 -24.84
CA MET A 596 -8.74 29.07 -26.19
C MET A 596 -7.45 28.53 -26.81
N GLY A 597 -6.32 29.22 -26.64
CA GLY A 597 -5.01 28.76 -27.12
C GLY A 597 -4.65 27.40 -26.55
N GLU A 598 -4.85 27.19 -25.26
CA GLU A 598 -4.64 25.93 -24.56
C GLU A 598 -5.54 24.81 -25.12
N HIS A 599 -6.81 25.06 -25.30
CA HIS A 599 -7.75 24.09 -25.88
C HIS A 599 -7.38 23.69 -27.30
N LEU A 600 -6.94 24.63 -28.12
CA LEU A 600 -6.49 24.36 -29.49
C LEU A 600 -5.21 23.51 -29.50
N ALA A 601 -4.25 23.79 -28.60
CA ALA A 601 -3.03 22.99 -28.45
C ALA A 601 -3.36 21.56 -28.01
N PHE A 602 -4.15 21.39 -26.94
CA PHE A 602 -4.59 20.05 -26.51
C PHE A 602 -5.37 19.34 -27.62
N GLY A 603 -6.30 20.01 -28.26
CA GLY A 603 -7.12 19.44 -29.34
C GLY A 603 -6.30 18.99 -30.54
N SER A 604 -5.25 19.72 -30.91
CA SER A 604 -4.34 19.33 -32.00
C SER A 604 -3.56 18.06 -31.68
N LEU A 605 -3.03 17.94 -30.44
CA LEU A 605 -2.35 16.75 -29.95
C LEU A 605 -3.29 15.52 -29.89
N LEU A 606 -4.49 15.73 -29.37
CA LEU A 606 -5.51 14.68 -29.31
C LEU A 606 -5.90 14.18 -30.71
N ALA A 607 -6.00 15.08 -31.72
CA ALA A 607 -6.26 14.70 -33.09
C ALA A 607 -5.12 13.88 -33.71
N ASP A 608 -3.88 14.00 -33.21
CA ASP A 608 -2.72 13.17 -33.54
C ASP A 608 -2.61 11.90 -32.68
N LYS A 609 -3.66 11.58 -31.92
CA LYS A 609 -3.72 10.43 -31.02
C LYS A 609 -2.74 10.49 -29.84
N VAL A 610 -2.20 11.65 -29.51
CA VAL A 610 -1.38 11.86 -28.32
C VAL A 610 -2.30 11.91 -27.10
N LEU A 611 -1.92 11.19 -26.03
CA LEU A 611 -2.59 11.31 -24.75
C LEU A 611 -2.25 12.66 -24.14
N VAL A 612 -3.27 13.37 -23.64
CA VAL A 612 -3.09 14.59 -22.84
C VAL A 612 -3.68 14.36 -21.45
N ARG A 613 -2.83 14.42 -20.43
CA ARG A 613 -3.21 14.30 -19.03
C ARG A 613 -2.86 15.58 -18.29
N VAL A 614 -3.87 16.22 -17.71
CA VAL A 614 -3.73 17.44 -16.91
C VAL A 614 -4.25 17.18 -15.51
N SER A 615 -3.46 17.48 -14.52
CA SER A 615 -3.79 17.29 -13.11
C SER A 615 -3.34 18.49 -12.27
N GLY A 616 -4.17 18.92 -11.34
CA GLY A 616 -3.92 20.02 -10.43
C GLY A 616 -5.20 20.43 -9.72
N GLN A 617 -5.07 21.27 -8.73
CA GLN A 617 -6.23 21.78 -7.98
C GLN A 617 -7.07 22.68 -8.89
N ASP A 618 -8.38 22.44 -8.97
CA ASP A 618 -9.34 23.18 -9.81
C ASP A 618 -9.04 23.16 -11.33
N SER A 619 -8.22 22.21 -11.82
CA SER A 619 -7.77 22.19 -13.22
C SER A 619 -8.91 22.04 -14.24
N ARG A 620 -10.01 21.38 -13.88
CA ARG A 620 -11.18 21.20 -14.77
C ARG A 620 -11.80 22.52 -15.18
N ARG A 621 -11.85 23.47 -14.27
CA ARG A 621 -12.35 24.84 -14.50
C ARG A 621 -11.22 25.80 -14.85
N GLY A 622 -10.06 25.58 -14.25
CA GLY A 622 -8.96 26.51 -14.10
C GLY A 622 -9.17 27.46 -12.90
N THR A 623 -8.11 27.70 -12.11
CA THR A 623 -8.16 28.55 -10.91
C THR A 623 -8.77 29.92 -11.20
N PHE A 624 -8.43 30.51 -12.33
CA PHE A 624 -8.92 31.82 -12.77
C PHE A 624 -10.20 31.78 -13.60
N SER A 625 -10.89 30.63 -13.63
CA SER A 625 -12.09 30.43 -14.47
C SER A 625 -11.84 30.62 -15.97
N GLN A 626 -10.63 30.34 -16.42
CA GLN A 626 -10.17 30.52 -17.79
C GLN A 626 -10.38 29.28 -18.68
N ARG A 627 -10.30 28.07 -18.10
CA ARG A 627 -10.27 26.81 -18.87
C ARG A 627 -11.64 26.28 -19.20
N HIS A 628 -12.44 25.91 -18.23
CA HIS A 628 -13.72 25.23 -18.41
C HIS A 628 -13.63 24.04 -19.37
N ALA A 629 -12.70 23.12 -19.12
CA ALA A 629 -12.53 21.91 -19.92
C ALA A 629 -13.61 20.86 -19.63
N VAL A 630 -14.27 20.95 -18.49
CA VAL A 630 -15.43 20.14 -18.11
C VAL A 630 -16.63 21.08 -17.97
N LEU A 631 -17.67 20.80 -18.73
CA LEU A 631 -18.96 21.51 -18.68
C LEU A 631 -19.95 20.66 -17.90
N TYR A 632 -20.89 21.30 -17.22
CA TYR A 632 -21.92 20.61 -16.45
C TYR A 632 -23.33 21.02 -16.97
N ASP A 633 -24.15 20.01 -17.20
CA ASP A 633 -25.55 20.24 -17.51
C ASP A 633 -26.27 20.84 -16.30
N ARG A 634 -26.93 21.97 -16.51
CA ARG A 634 -27.59 22.71 -15.44
C ARG A 634 -28.82 22.00 -14.86
N GLN A 635 -29.43 21.09 -15.62
CA GLN A 635 -30.67 20.42 -15.22
C GLN A 635 -30.40 19.18 -14.35
N ASN A 636 -29.32 18.44 -14.65
CA ASN A 636 -29.07 17.13 -14.05
C ASN A 636 -27.63 16.96 -13.49
N GLY A 637 -26.74 17.98 -13.68
CA GLY A 637 -25.35 17.93 -13.20
C GLY A 637 -24.42 17.05 -14.01
N THR A 638 -24.85 16.46 -15.13
CA THR A 638 -24.01 15.55 -15.93
C THR A 638 -22.80 16.29 -16.50
N PRO A 639 -21.55 15.79 -16.29
CA PRO A 639 -20.37 16.39 -16.87
C PRO A 639 -20.22 16.05 -18.36
N TYR A 640 -19.73 16.99 -19.14
CA TYR A 640 -19.36 16.82 -20.54
C TYR A 640 -17.96 17.39 -20.76
N ILE A 641 -17.09 16.63 -21.41
CA ILE A 641 -15.70 17.01 -21.71
C ILE A 641 -15.56 17.18 -23.23
N PRO A 642 -15.64 18.39 -23.77
CA PRO A 642 -15.61 18.60 -25.21
C PRO A 642 -14.39 18.01 -25.92
N LEU A 643 -13.19 18.16 -25.34
CA LEU A 643 -11.94 17.61 -25.87
C LEU A 643 -11.90 16.07 -25.92
N ALA A 644 -12.70 15.38 -25.14
CA ALA A 644 -12.85 13.92 -25.23
C ALA A 644 -13.71 13.47 -26.41
N HIS A 645 -14.37 14.43 -27.13
CA HIS A 645 -15.33 14.17 -28.19
C HIS A 645 -15.00 14.96 -29.45
N LEU A 646 -13.72 15.06 -29.81
CA LEU A 646 -13.32 15.71 -31.09
C LEU A 646 -13.69 14.87 -32.31
N ARG A 647 -13.85 13.58 -32.14
CA ARG A 647 -14.22 12.58 -33.15
C ARG A 647 -15.42 11.77 -32.67
N ASP A 648 -16.27 11.34 -33.59
CA ASP A 648 -17.40 10.45 -33.27
C ASP A 648 -16.93 9.08 -32.76
N ASP A 649 -15.82 8.55 -33.31
CA ASP A 649 -15.16 7.34 -32.82
C ASP A 649 -14.02 7.73 -31.89
N PRO A 650 -14.09 7.43 -30.58
CA PRO A 650 -13.03 7.74 -29.60
C PRO A 650 -11.66 7.12 -29.93
N LYS A 651 -11.60 6.06 -30.75
CA LYS A 651 -10.35 5.43 -31.18
C LYS A 651 -9.60 6.26 -32.23
N GLN A 652 -10.23 7.24 -32.84
CA GLN A 652 -9.63 8.11 -33.84
C GLN A 652 -8.94 9.34 -33.25
N GLN A 653 -8.97 9.49 -31.96
CA GLN A 653 -8.28 10.56 -31.23
C GLN A 653 -7.49 10.04 -30.03
N GLY A 654 -6.59 10.86 -29.49
CA GLY A 654 -5.92 10.65 -28.21
C GLY A 654 -6.91 10.75 -27.04
N VAL A 655 -6.48 10.27 -25.88
CA VAL A 655 -7.30 10.33 -24.68
C VAL A 655 -7.01 11.61 -23.91
N PHE A 656 -8.05 12.33 -23.55
CA PHE A 656 -7.97 13.50 -22.70
C PHE A 656 -8.38 13.18 -21.28
N HIS A 657 -7.44 13.34 -20.34
CA HIS A 657 -7.70 13.26 -18.91
C HIS A 657 -7.49 14.62 -18.29
N ILE A 658 -8.51 15.15 -17.62
CA ILE A 658 -8.39 16.35 -16.81
C ILE A 658 -8.95 16.10 -15.42
N ILE A 659 -8.14 16.37 -14.39
CA ILE A 659 -8.38 15.90 -13.04
C ILE A 659 -8.21 17.07 -12.08
N ASP A 660 -9.26 17.34 -11.30
CA ASP A 660 -9.10 18.14 -10.09
C ASP A 660 -8.40 17.27 -9.05
N SER A 661 -7.19 17.65 -8.65
CA SER A 661 -6.39 16.89 -7.71
C SER A 661 -6.85 17.07 -6.27
N ALA A 662 -6.39 16.18 -5.39
CA ALA A 662 -6.37 16.44 -3.97
C ALA A 662 -5.52 17.69 -3.67
N LEU A 663 -5.71 18.28 -2.48
CA LEU A 663 -4.90 19.40 -1.98
C LEU A 663 -3.53 18.87 -1.52
N SER A 664 -2.66 18.65 -2.48
CA SER A 664 -1.31 18.11 -2.32
C SER A 664 -0.48 18.51 -3.55
N GLU A 665 0.62 19.18 -3.35
CA GLU A 665 1.52 19.60 -4.43
C GLU A 665 2.56 18.49 -4.69
N ALA A 666 3.31 18.10 -3.66
CA ALA A 666 4.41 17.14 -3.81
C ALA A 666 3.90 15.74 -4.20
N GLY A 667 2.85 15.23 -3.57
CA GLY A 667 2.28 13.93 -3.89
C GLY A 667 1.74 13.86 -5.31
N VAL A 668 1.02 14.91 -5.75
CA VAL A 668 0.43 14.95 -7.10
C VAL A 668 1.50 15.16 -8.17
N LEU A 669 2.46 16.08 -7.97
CA LEU A 669 3.58 16.25 -8.90
C LEU A 669 4.41 14.96 -9.01
N GLY A 670 4.73 14.31 -7.88
CA GLY A 670 5.45 13.04 -7.87
C GLY A 670 4.73 11.95 -8.67
N PHE A 671 3.41 11.89 -8.54
CA PHE A 671 2.58 10.97 -9.32
C PHE A 671 2.66 11.27 -10.83
N GLU A 672 2.46 12.52 -11.22
CA GLU A 672 2.47 12.91 -12.65
C GLU A 672 3.87 12.74 -13.26
N TYR A 673 4.93 13.05 -12.51
CA TYR A 673 6.29 12.73 -12.90
C TYR A 673 6.48 11.22 -13.13
N GLY A 674 6.06 10.40 -12.16
CA GLY A 674 6.10 8.94 -12.31
C GLY A 674 5.29 8.44 -13.51
N TYR A 675 4.13 9.05 -13.77
CA TYR A 675 3.31 8.72 -14.94
C TYR A 675 4.05 9.00 -16.24
N SER A 676 4.74 10.15 -16.36
CA SER A 676 5.49 10.55 -17.55
C SER A 676 6.66 9.61 -17.85
N LEU A 677 7.32 9.04 -16.82
CA LEU A 677 8.43 8.11 -16.98
C LEU A 677 8.07 6.83 -17.75
N ASP A 678 6.84 6.34 -17.61
CA ASP A 678 6.37 5.13 -18.29
C ASP A 678 5.36 5.43 -19.42
N TYR A 679 5.18 6.72 -19.79
CA TYR A 679 4.31 7.14 -20.91
C TYR A 679 4.93 8.28 -21.73
N PRO A 680 6.07 8.04 -22.42
CA PRO A 680 6.81 9.09 -23.15
C PRO A 680 6.03 9.68 -24.34
N ASP A 681 5.05 8.94 -24.91
CA ASP A 681 4.22 9.39 -26.05
C ASP A 681 3.05 10.28 -25.62
N GLY A 682 2.98 10.72 -24.35
CA GLY A 682 1.90 11.52 -23.81
C GLY A 682 2.38 12.86 -23.28
N LEU A 683 1.50 13.87 -23.36
CA LEU A 683 1.69 15.12 -22.66
C LEU A 683 1.09 15.00 -21.25
N VAL A 684 1.94 15.02 -20.24
CA VAL A 684 1.57 14.94 -18.83
C VAL A 684 1.87 16.28 -18.18
N ILE A 685 0.85 16.91 -17.59
CA ILE A 685 0.92 18.24 -17.01
C ILE A 685 0.47 18.16 -15.55
N TRP A 686 1.30 18.65 -14.64
CA TRP A 686 0.89 19.09 -13.32
C TRP A 686 0.77 20.61 -13.29
N GLU A 687 -0.32 21.12 -12.76
CA GLU A 687 -0.58 22.56 -12.63
C GLU A 687 -0.69 22.95 -11.15
N ALA A 688 0.19 23.79 -10.68
CA ALA A 688 0.03 24.44 -9.38
C ALA A 688 -1.19 25.37 -9.42
N GLN A 689 -2.01 25.40 -8.36
CA GLN A 689 -3.17 26.28 -8.29
C GLN A 689 -2.81 27.75 -8.48
N PHE A 690 -1.76 28.20 -7.79
CA PHE A 690 -1.04 29.47 -8.01
C PHE A 690 0.44 29.15 -8.08
N GLY A 691 1.21 29.91 -8.83
CA GLY A 691 2.65 29.74 -8.94
C GLY A 691 3.38 29.72 -7.59
N ASP A 692 2.85 30.43 -6.60
CA ASP A 692 3.38 30.47 -5.23
C ASP A 692 3.44 29.08 -4.57
N PHE A 693 2.50 28.18 -4.91
CA PHE A 693 2.40 26.86 -4.28
C PHE A 693 3.34 25.81 -4.87
N VAL A 694 4.10 26.14 -5.91
CA VAL A 694 5.12 25.24 -6.47
C VAL A 694 6.18 24.87 -5.43
N ASN A 695 6.43 25.74 -4.45
CA ASN A 695 7.37 25.48 -3.37
C ASN A 695 6.94 24.31 -2.46
N GLY A 696 5.65 23.98 -2.39
CA GLY A 696 5.14 22.78 -1.72
C GLY A 696 5.53 21.48 -2.43
N ALA A 697 5.91 21.56 -3.71
CA ALA A 697 6.40 20.42 -4.50
C ALA A 697 7.92 20.45 -4.75
N GLN A 698 8.63 21.40 -4.15
CA GLN A 698 10.06 21.66 -4.44
C GLN A 698 10.94 20.42 -4.23
N VAL A 699 10.62 19.58 -3.25
CA VAL A 699 11.36 18.34 -3.00
C VAL A 699 11.31 17.38 -4.21
N ILE A 700 10.21 17.33 -4.94
CA ILE A 700 10.10 16.52 -6.14
C ILE A 700 10.87 17.17 -7.30
N LEU A 701 10.71 18.48 -7.48
CA LEU A 701 11.42 19.24 -8.54
C LEU A 701 12.94 19.15 -8.44
N ASP A 702 13.47 19.23 -7.21
CA ASP A 702 14.92 19.24 -6.99
C ASP A 702 15.53 17.82 -7.04
N GLN A 703 14.76 16.79 -6.71
CA GLN A 703 15.30 15.44 -6.45
C GLN A 703 15.03 14.44 -7.57
N PHE A 704 14.07 14.70 -8.46
CA PHE A 704 13.72 13.85 -9.60
C PHE A 704 13.84 14.60 -10.94
#